data_bd94497cbc7c17b2f45cde6ce38a7c4a
#
_entry.id   bd94497cbc7c17b2f45cde6ce38a7c4a
#
_cell.length_a   1.000
_cell.length_b   1.000
_cell.length_c   1.000
_cell.angle_alpha   90.00
_cell.angle_beta   90.00
_cell.angle_gamma   90.00
#
_symmetry.space_group_name_H-M   'P 1'
#
loop_
_entity.id
_entity.type
_entity.pdbx_description
1 polymer ?
#
loop_
_entity_poly.entity_id
_entity_poly.type
_entity_poly.pdbx_seq_one_letter_code
_entity_poly.pdbx_strand_id
1 'polypeptide(L)'
;MGGSAPGRDGRPPVETTSFVDRRDEQAEGRDLLARARLVTLTGPGGVGKTRLAARIAARVARAFPDGVRFVHLSGLHDPALVPLAAADALGLHDHSAQPPLDALVEQVRDRRLLLVVDNCEHLLAACAELAAALLRRTTGVRILATSRHRLGLTEEHLMDVRPLPVPDPDGDLSAADASPALTLFADRAAAVDPGFRLTPANRAAVARLCHRLDGLPLAIELAAVRMRVLSVEQLLARLDDRYRLLSAGSPAVLPRHQTLRAAVDWSHDLCTERERLVWARAAVLAGGFDLETAEAVCADGERVRACDVLEAVAGLVDKSVLSREPGPDGVRYRLLDTLRHHGLEKLRALPGEEDAARRRQRDWMQERAAACERAWFGPGQRETVARLRADQDNLRAALDYSLTAPGEALAGLRLAGTLWFYWHACGAPREGRYWLDRALDAHPGPTRERARALWISGLLAGCPEDLTRGRRRAEEAAALARRLGDEAEAAHAEYVIGVIRLFSGDLHGALDHFRAGVARGPVPGRHLSMVGLDRVELACALNFLGEADEAIAVCEETRRLCEAHGEEWVLSYVLRMLALAHTVKRDWPRAERHAREALRRKLAVHDIVGMGLTLDLLAQIAAHGGTPERAAVLLGGADRVWADVDRDRWGAACLQTSRRTTEERAREGAGAQEYERAYRRGAALALTDLVGYALEEHRPPEPAEPERPPQGVRLTRRETEVAELVAEGLANQQIADRLVIARRTAEGHVERILSKLGFSNRSQIAAWVTAQR
;
A
#
# COMPACT_ATOMS: atom_id res chain seq x y z
N MET A 1 6.05 -21.59 -4.95
CA MET A 1 6.53 -20.32 -5.52
C MET A 1 5.34 -19.36 -5.51
N GLY A 2 5.23 -18.59 -4.42
CA GLY A 2 4.13 -17.65 -4.23
C GLY A 2 4.43 -16.32 -4.92
N GLY A 3 3.92 -16.13 -6.12
CA GLY A 3 3.86 -14.82 -6.74
C GLY A 3 2.83 -13.96 -6.03
N SER A 4 3.26 -13.11 -5.09
CA SER A 4 2.45 -11.99 -4.61
C SER A 4 2.13 -11.11 -5.79
N ALA A 5 0.84 -10.87 -6.04
CA ALA A 5 0.40 -9.91 -7.05
C ALA A 5 1.08 -8.54 -6.83
N PRO A 6 1.45 -7.81 -7.88
CA PRO A 6 2.04 -6.49 -7.77
C PRO A 6 0.94 -5.46 -7.42
N GLY A 7 0.51 -5.45 -6.17
CA GLY A 7 -0.31 -4.39 -5.59
C GLY A 7 0.60 -3.50 -4.75
N ARG A 8 0.26 -2.25 -4.56
CA ARG A 8 1.00 -1.22 -3.81
C ARG A 8 1.14 -1.54 -2.32
N ASP A 9 1.71 -2.70 -1.99
CA ASP A 9 1.97 -3.16 -0.61
C ASP A 9 3.11 -2.38 0.05
N GLY A 10 3.11 -1.04 -0.05
CA GLY A 10 4.15 -0.20 0.52
C GLY A 10 5.55 -0.52 -0.01
N ARG A 11 5.67 -1.09 -1.21
CA ARG A 11 6.95 -1.47 -1.83
C ARG A 11 7.59 -0.29 -2.56
N PRO A 12 8.92 -0.25 -2.66
CA PRO A 12 9.61 0.75 -3.46
C PRO A 12 9.21 0.64 -4.93
N PRO A 13 9.23 1.77 -5.68
CA PRO A 13 9.00 1.74 -7.12
C PRO A 13 9.99 0.82 -7.82
N VAL A 14 9.51 0.08 -8.84
CA VAL A 14 10.34 -0.83 -9.62
C VAL A 14 11.29 -0.01 -10.49
N GLU A 15 12.59 -0.24 -10.34
CA GLU A 15 13.59 0.39 -11.19
C GLU A 15 13.75 -0.41 -12.49
N THR A 16 13.38 0.19 -13.61
CA THR A 16 13.50 -0.40 -14.95
C THR A 16 14.75 0.05 -15.70
N THR A 17 15.47 1.04 -15.18
CA THR A 17 16.65 1.64 -15.79
C THR A 17 17.79 1.77 -14.78
N SER A 18 19.04 1.84 -15.27
CA SER A 18 20.24 2.01 -14.43
C SER A 18 20.14 3.26 -13.54
N PHE A 19 20.67 3.15 -12.34
CA PHE A 19 20.84 4.27 -11.40
C PHE A 19 22.31 4.70 -11.40
N VAL A 20 22.56 5.91 -11.85
CA VAL A 20 23.92 6.42 -12.01
C VAL A 20 24.32 7.24 -10.80
N ASP A 21 25.47 6.91 -10.20
CA ASP A 21 26.16 7.64 -9.12
C ASP A 21 25.35 7.82 -7.82
N ARG A 22 25.50 8.98 -7.14
CA ARG A 22 24.83 9.38 -5.89
C ARG A 22 25.21 8.55 -4.67
N ARG A 23 26.44 8.07 -4.63
CA ARG A 23 26.93 7.28 -3.47
C ARG A 23 27.03 8.13 -2.22
N ASP A 24 27.44 9.38 -2.37
CA ASP A 24 27.61 10.33 -1.28
C ASP A 24 26.24 10.75 -0.72
N GLU A 25 25.29 11.06 -1.59
CA GLU A 25 23.93 11.39 -1.15
C GLU A 25 23.23 10.20 -0.48
N GLN A 26 23.48 8.96 -0.95
CA GLN A 26 22.97 7.78 -0.26
C GLN A 26 23.61 7.59 1.12
N ALA A 27 24.92 7.91 1.28
CA ALA A 27 25.60 7.85 2.57
C ALA A 27 25.08 8.95 3.51
N GLU A 28 24.94 10.18 3.01
CA GLU A 28 24.37 11.31 3.74
C GLU A 28 22.96 11.03 4.24
N GLY A 29 22.08 10.52 3.35
CA GLY A 29 20.71 10.16 3.70
C GLY A 29 20.62 9.07 4.77
N ARG A 30 21.50 8.05 4.70
CA ARG A 30 21.64 7.04 5.76
C ARG A 30 22.05 7.65 7.09
N ASP A 31 23.07 8.53 7.09
CA ASP A 31 23.63 9.15 8.29
C ASP A 31 22.62 10.15 8.90
N LEU A 32 21.85 10.85 8.07
CA LEU A 32 20.73 11.68 8.53
C LEU A 32 19.65 10.83 9.18
N LEU A 33 19.22 9.74 8.54
CA LEU A 33 18.23 8.83 9.13
C LEU A 33 18.72 8.12 10.40
N ALA A 34 20.02 8.00 10.63
CA ALA A 34 20.55 7.45 11.88
C ALA A 34 20.33 8.41 13.08
N ARG A 35 20.38 9.73 12.86
CA ARG A 35 20.29 10.77 13.90
C ARG A 35 18.98 11.55 13.94
N ALA A 36 18.23 11.57 12.82
CA ALA A 36 16.98 12.31 12.70
C ALA A 36 15.80 11.37 12.48
N ARG A 37 14.61 11.77 12.94
CA ARG A 37 13.37 11.01 12.75
C ARG A 37 12.55 11.46 11.55
N LEU A 38 12.81 12.67 11.04
CA LEU A 38 12.22 13.21 9.82
C LEU A 38 13.33 13.75 8.92
N VAL A 39 13.46 13.20 7.74
CA VAL A 39 14.36 13.68 6.69
C VAL A 39 13.55 13.96 5.44
N THR A 40 13.68 15.15 4.88
CA THR A 40 13.00 15.54 3.64
C THR A 40 14.02 15.76 2.53
N LEU A 41 13.94 14.94 1.48
CA LEU A 41 14.70 15.12 0.24
C LEU A 41 14.05 16.25 -0.57
N THR A 42 14.71 17.40 -0.63
CA THR A 42 14.25 18.56 -1.39
C THR A 42 14.99 18.68 -2.72
N GLY A 43 14.39 19.34 -3.68
CA GLY A 43 15.02 19.61 -4.99
C GLY A 43 14.01 19.72 -6.13
N PRO A 44 14.47 20.13 -7.34
CA PRO A 44 13.60 20.36 -8.48
C PRO A 44 12.91 19.08 -8.97
N GLY A 45 11.83 19.25 -9.75
CA GLY A 45 11.19 18.14 -10.46
C GLY A 45 12.19 17.43 -11.38
N GLY A 46 12.08 16.11 -11.50
CA GLY A 46 12.95 15.33 -12.40
C GLY A 46 14.40 15.15 -11.95
N VAL A 47 14.77 15.61 -10.74
CA VAL A 47 16.13 15.43 -10.20
C VAL A 47 16.42 14.03 -9.67
N GLY A 48 15.37 13.19 -9.47
CA GLY A 48 15.51 11.81 -9.04
C GLY A 48 15.33 11.58 -7.53
N LYS A 49 14.60 12.45 -6.81
CA LYS A 49 14.31 12.33 -5.37
C LYS A 49 13.71 10.98 -5.00
N THR A 50 12.67 10.55 -5.69
CA THR A 50 11.97 9.26 -5.45
C THR A 50 12.92 8.07 -5.60
N ARG A 51 13.75 8.04 -6.64
CA ARG A 51 14.74 6.97 -6.86
C ARG A 51 15.82 6.96 -5.77
N LEU A 52 16.30 8.16 -5.39
CA LEU A 52 17.27 8.28 -4.29
C LEU A 52 16.66 7.82 -2.96
N ALA A 53 15.43 8.21 -2.65
CA ALA A 53 14.71 7.74 -1.46
C ALA A 53 14.60 6.20 -1.43
N ALA A 54 14.27 5.58 -2.55
CA ALA A 54 14.19 4.12 -2.66
C ALA A 54 15.56 3.45 -2.38
N ARG A 55 16.65 4.01 -2.90
CA ARG A 55 18.01 3.50 -2.66
C ARG A 55 18.47 3.70 -1.21
N ILE A 56 18.20 4.85 -0.60
CA ILE A 56 18.48 5.09 0.82
C ILE A 56 17.67 4.09 1.66
N ALA A 57 16.38 3.96 1.41
CA ALA A 57 15.48 3.07 2.12
C ALA A 57 15.95 1.60 2.06
N ALA A 58 16.36 1.12 0.88
CA ALA A 58 16.89 -0.23 0.70
C ALA A 58 18.18 -0.46 1.53
N ARG A 59 19.06 0.54 1.62
CA ARG A 59 20.31 0.44 2.41
C ARG A 59 20.08 0.38 3.92
N VAL A 60 19.05 1.07 4.42
CA VAL A 60 18.76 1.15 5.85
C VAL A 60 17.73 0.12 6.31
N ALA A 61 17.15 -0.68 5.40
CA ALA A 61 16.05 -1.59 5.68
C ALA A 61 16.30 -2.53 6.88
N ARG A 62 17.53 -3.02 7.05
CA ARG A 62 17.91 -3.89 8.18
C ARG A 62 17.80 -3.22 9.56
N ALA A 63 17.79 -1.89 9.64
CA ALA A 63 17.64 -1.15 10.88
C ALA A 63 16.17 -1.03 11.34
N PHE A 64 15.22 -1.43 10.49
CA PHE A 64 13.79 -1.31 10.71
C PHE A 64 13.13 -2.71 10.70
N PRO A 65 13.06 -3.40 11.84
CA PRO A 65 12.52 -4.75 11.92
C PRO A 65 11.05 -4.85 11.49
N ASP A 66 10.24 -3.78 11.68
CA ASP A 66 8.86 -3.72 11.23
C ASP A 66 8.73 -3.25 9.77
N GLY A 67 9.87 -3.09 9.09
CA GLY A 67 9.98 -2.90 7.66
C GLY A 67 10.08 -1.45 7.20
N VAL A 68 10.18 -1.33 5.86
CA VAL A 68 10.15 -0.06 5.12
C VAL A 68 8.89 -0.04 4.27
N ARG A 69 8.14 1.07 4.29
CA ARG A 69 6.90 1.22 3.54
C ARG A 69 6.87 2.52 2.75
N PHE A 70 6.37 2.43 1.52
CA PHE A 70 6.27 3.56 0.61
C PHE A 70 4.82 4.04 0.49
N VAL A 71 4.60 5.31 0.75
CA VAL A 71 3.32 6.01 0.56
C VAL A 71 3.45 6.91 -0.66
N HIS A 72 2.84 6.51 -1.77
CA HIS A 72 2.85 7.27 -3.02
C HIS A 72 1.66 8.23 -3.05
N LEU A 73 1.93 9.53 -3.04
CA LEU A 73 0.88 10.55 -2.99
C LEU A 73 0.53 11.14 -4.36
N SER A 74 1.27 10.81 -5.42
CA SER A 74 1.12 11.44 -6.76
C SER A 74 -0.28 11.36 -7.36
N GLY A 75 -1.03 10.30 -7.04
CA GLY A 75 -2.42 10.12 -7.48
C GLY A 75 -3.47 10.64 -6.50
N LEU A 76 -3.06 11.16 -5.34
CA LEU A 76 -3.95 11.60 -4.29
C LEU A 76 -4.14 13.12 -4.38
N HIS A 77 -5.40 13.59 -4.35
CA HIS A 77 -5.70 15.03 -4.38
C HIS A 77 -6.36 15.51 -3.10
N ASP A 78 -7.06 14.62 -2.40
CA ASP A 78 -7.75 14.95 -1.15
C ASP A 78 -6.81 14.76 0.05
N PRO A 79 -6.52 15.84 0.81
CA PRO A 79 -5.68 15.79 2.01
C PRO A 79 -6.16 14.80 3.08
N ALA A 80 -7.47 14.60 3.20
CA ALA A 80 -8.07 13.69 4.20
C ALA A 80 -7.73 12.22 3.95
N LEU A 81 -7.31 11.87 2.73
CA LEU A 81 -6.91 10.51 2.37
C LEU A 81 -5.42 10.20 2.69
N VAL A 82 -4.60 11.18 3.08
CA VAL A 82 -3.18 10.96 3.38
C VAL A 82 -2.96 9.95 4.50
N PRO A 83 -3.67 10.01 5.66
CA PRO A 83 -3.55 8.99 6.69
C PRO A 83 -4.02 7.60 6.22
N LEU A 84 -5.07 7.54 5.40
CA LEU A 84 -5.58 6.28 4.85
C LEU A 84 -4.58 5.66 3.86
N ALA A 85 -3.98 6.47 2.99
CA ALA A 85 -2.92 5.99 2.08
C ALA A 85 -1.69 5.48 2.84
N ALA A 86 -1.34 6.12 3.96
CA ALA A 86 -0.27 5.63 4.83
C ALA A 86 -0.65 4.31 5.54
N ALA A 87 -1.88 4.17 6.01
CA ALA A 87 -2.39 2.94 6.60
C ALA A 87 -2.40 1.79 5.58
N ASP A 88 -2.88 2.06 4.36
CA ASP A 88 -2.91 1.10 3.26
C ASP A 88 -1.50 0.61 2.88
N ALA A 89 -0.54 1.54 2.76
CA ALA A 89 0.86 1.20 2.50
C ALA A 89 1.50 0.34 3.61
N LEU A 90 1.03 0.48 4.84
CA LEU A 90 1.45 -0.30 6.00
C LEU A 90 0.70 -1.65 6.11
N GLY A 91 -0.30 -1.89 5.25
CA GLY A 91 -1.18 -3.04 5.33
C GLY A 91 -2.08 -3.02 6.57
N LEU A 92 -2.42 -1.81 7.05
CA LEU A 92 -3.26 -1.62 8.22
C LEU A 92 -4.73 -1.52 7.79
N HIS A 93 -5.56 -2.39 8.33
CA HIS A 93 -6.98 -2.46 8.06
C HIS A 93 -7.75 -2.12 9.33
N ASP A 94 -8.05 -0.85 9.53
CA ASP A 94 -8.73 -0.39 10.72
C ASP A 94 -10.23 -0.20 10.46
N HIS A 95 -11.05 -0.80 11.33
CA HIS A 95 -12.51 -0.73 11.33
C HIS A 95 -13.05 0.15 12.49
N SER A 96 -12.17 0.75 13.30
CA SER A 96 -12.60 1.60 14.42
C SER A 96 -13.27 2.90 13.95
N ALA A 97 -14.05 3.53 14.83
CA ALA A 97 -14.66 4.83 14.58
C ALA A 97 -13.69 6.02 14.80
N GLN A 98 -12.45 5.74 15.23
CA GLN A 98 -11.47 6.79 15.49
C GLN A 98 -11.08 7.54 14.20
N PRO A 99 -10.69 8.83 14.30
CA PRO A 99 -10.13 9.54 13.15
C PRO A 99 -8.98 8.76 12.52
N PRO A 100 -8.88 8.70 11.18
CA PRO A 100 -7.88 7.87 10.48
C PRO A 100 -6.44 8.10 10.93
N LEU A 101 -6.07 9.35 11.23
CA LEU A 101 -4.74 9.70 11.71
C LEU A 101 -4.46 9.15 13.11
N ASP A 102 -5.42 9.23 14.01
CA ASP A 102 -5.27 8.76 15.39
C ASP A 102 -5.13 7.24 15.44
N ALA A 103 -5.94 6.54 14.67
CA ALA A 103 -5.88 5.10 14.55
C ALA A 103 -4.56 4.62 13.93
N LEU A 104 -4.09 5.28 12.85
CA LEU A 104 -2.79 4.99 12.26
C LEU A 104 -1.66 5.12 13.30
N VAL A 105 -1.64 6.24 14.04
CA VAL A 105 -0.60 6.50 15.05
C VAL A 105 -0.64 5.45 16.17
N GLU A 106 -1.83 5.06 16.62
CA GLU A 106 -1.98 4.02 17.65
C GLU A 106 -1.43 2.67 17.18
N GLN A 107 -1.75 2.27 15.96
CA GLN A 107 -1.31 1.01 15.37
C GLN A 107 0.21 0.92 15.14
N VAL A 108 0.89 2.06 14.94
CA VAL A 108 2.35 2.07 14.73
C VAL A 108 3.12 2.54 15.96
N ARG A 109 2.47 2.76 17.09
CA ARG A 109 3.07 3.36 18.31
C ARG A 109 4.37 2.68 18.73
N ASP A 110 4.37 1.35 18.77
CA ASP A 110 5.47 0.54 19.26
C ASP A 110 6.32 -0.07 18.13
N ARG A 111 6.03 0.29 16.87
CA ARG A 111 6.75 -0.25 15.70
C ARG A 111 8.03 0.55 15.42
N ARG A 112 9.05 -0.17 14.95
CA ARG A 112 10.31 0.40 14.45
C ARG A 112 10.33 0.27 12.93
N LEU A 113 9.77 1.25 12.25
CA LEU A 113 9.62 1.25 10.79
C LEU A 113 10.11 2.55 10.16
N LEU A 114 10.42 2.47 8.86
CA LEU A 114 10.68 3.63 8.02
C LEU A 114 9.48 3.84 7.07
N LEU A 115 8.87 5.01 7.17
CA LEU A 115 7.82 5.45 6.26
C LEU A 115 8.44 6.38 5.21
N VAL A 116 8.42 5.99 3.94
CA VAL A 116 8.84 6.83 2.82
C VAL A 116 7.60 7.48 2.23
N VAL A 117 7.47 8.79 2.38
CA VAL A 117 6.32 9.56 1.87
C VAL A 117 6.76 10.31 0.62
N ASP A 118 6.26 9.87 -0.53
CA ASP A 118 6.75 10.33 -1.83
C ASP A 118 5.78 11.33 -2.48
N ASN A 119 6.35 12.40 -3.03
CA ASN A 119 5.64 13.46 -3.76
C ASN A 119 4.69 14.32 -2.88
N CYS A 120 5.23 14.87 -1.77
CA CYS A 120 4.45 15.62 -0.77
C CYS A 120 4.03 17.03 -1.23
N GLU A 121 4.60 17.60 -2.30
CA GLU A 121 4.52 19.02 -2.65
C GLU A 121 3.10 19.56 -2.83
N HIS A 122 2.15 18.75 -3.25
CA HIS A 122 0.76 19.16 -3.48
C HIS A 122 -0.16 18.92 -2.25
N LEU A 123 0.34 18.22 -1.21
CA LEU A 123 -0.37 17.90 0.02
C LEU A 123 0.45 18.26 1.27
N LEU A 124 1.25 19.32 1.21
CA LEU A 124 2.23 19.68 2.24
C LEU A 124 1.64 19.75 3.65
N ALA A 125 0.48 20.39 3.82
CA ALA A 125 -0.15 20.55 5.13
C ALA A 125 -0.55 19.19 5.72
N ALA A 126 -1.17 18.31 4.95
CA ALA A 126 -1.56 16.98 5.41
C ALA A 126 -0.35 16.06 5.69
N CYS A 127 0.71 16.16 4.87
CA CYS A 127 1.96 15.45 5.11
C CYS A 127 2.66 15.94 6.38
N ALA A 128 2.64 17.25 6.64
CA ALA A 128 3.18 17.84 7.86
C ALA A 128 2.38 17.39 9.09
N GLU A 129 1.05 17.37 9.01
CA GLU A 129 0.17 16.87 10.07
C GLU A 129 0.42 15.40 10.39
N LEU A 130 0.49 14.54 9.36
CA LEU A 130 0.84 13.12 9.49
C LEU A 130 2.20 12.97 10.18
N ALA A 131 3.24 13.66 9.67
CA ALA A 131 4.58 13.57 10.21
C ALA A 131 4.63 14.06 11.67
N ALA A 132 4.02 15.20 11.98
CA ALA A 132 3.96 15.74 13.35
C ALA A 132 3.24 14.79 14.32
N ALA A 133 2.13 14.19 13.93
CA ALA A 133 1.41 13.22 14.75
C ALA A 133 2.25 11.97 15.06
N LEU A 134 2.91 11.40 14.04
CA LEU A 134 3.80 10.26 14.19
C LEU A 134 5.00 10.59 15.08
N LEU A 135 5.66 11.74 14.89
CA LEU A 135 6.82 12.15 15.66
C LEU A 135 6.50 12.36 17.14
N ARG A 136 5.33 12.93 17.46
CA ARG A 136 4.92 13.21 18.86
C ARG A 136 4.49 11.95 19.61
N ARG A 137 3.86 11.00 18.94
CA ARG A 137 3.14 9.88 19.60
C ARG A 137 3.81 8.52 19.44
N THR A 138 4.91 8.43 18.67
CA THR A 138 5.71 7.20 18.49
C THR A 138 7.17 7.47 18.82
N THR A 139 7.96 6.43 19.06
CA THR A 139 9.41 6.56 19.29
C THR A 139 10.23 5.83 18.22
N GLY A 140 9.69 4.78 17.61
CA GLY A 140 10.37 3.92 16.67
C GLY A 140 10.17 4.26 15.19
N VAL A 141 9.19 5.13 14.87
CA VAL A 141 8.89 5.51 13.48
C VAL A 141 9.85 6.59 13.01
N ARG A 142 10.42 6.39 11.81
CA ARG A 142 11.18 7.40 11.07
C ARG A 142 10.51 7.68 9.73
N ILE A 143 10.66 8.89 9.24
CA ILE A 143 10.02 9.38 8.02
C ILE A 143 11.08 9.88 7.06
N LEU A 144 11.03 9.42 5.81
CA LEU A 144 11.79 9.93 4.68
C LEU A 144 10.81 10.52 3.66
N ALA A 145 10.71 11.82 3.59
CA ALA A 145 9.82 12.51 2.66
C ALA A 145 10.55 12.93 1.38
N THR A 146 9.85 12.96 0.26
CA THR A 146 10.30 13.63 -0.96
C THR A 146 9.35 14.76 -1.32
N SER A 147 9.90 15.94 -1.61
CA SER A 147 9.10 17.11 -1.94
C SER A 147 9.94 18.15 -2.71
N ARG A 148 9.26 19.08 -3.39
CA ARG A 148 9.91 20.31 -3.91
C ARG A 148 10.12 21.37 -2.83
N HIS A 149 9.34 21.28 -1.75
CA HIS A 149 9.33 22.22 -0.64
C HIS A 149 9.50 21.49 0.69
N ARG A 150 10.01 22.17 1.69
CA ARG A 150 10.05 21.65 3.06
C ARG A 150 8.64 21.46 3.61
N LEU A 151 8.46 20.51 4.52
CA LEU A 151 7.20 20.31 5.24
C LEU A 151 6.96 21.40 6.31
N GLY A 152 8.03 22.04 6.79
CA GLY A 152 7.94 23.17 7.73
C GLY A 152 7.85 22.78 9.21
N LEU A 153 8.29 21.58 9.56
CA LEU A 153 8.34 21.10 10.94
C LEU A 153 9.70 21.40 11.58
N THR A 154 9.72 21.64 12.89
CA THR A 154 10.95 21.93 13.65
C THR A 154 11.93 20.76 13.65
N GLU A 155 11.42 19.54 13.67
CA GLU A 155 12.19 18.28 13.68
C GLU A 155 12.69 17.87 12.29
N GLU A 156 12.36 18.64 11.26
CA GLU A 156 12.67 18.33 9.87
C GLU A 156 14.15 18.58 9.55
N HIS A 157 14.81 17.57 9.03
CA HIS A 157 16.16 17.67 8.47
C HIS A 157 16.07 17.67 6.95
N LEU A 158 16.58 18.73 6.34
CA LEU A 158 16.56 18.88 4.88
C LEU A 158 17.83 18.29 4.27
N MET A 159 17.64 17.56 3.19
CA MET A 159 18.71 17.09 2.31
C MET A 159 18.42 17.59 0.89
N ASP A 160 19.24 18.50 0.39
CA ASP A 160 19.10 19.06 -0.96
C ASP A 160 19.64 18.09 -2.00
N VAL A 161 18.74 17.59 -2.86
CA VAL A 161 19.09 16.71 -3.97
C VAL A 161 19.40 17.56 -5.19
N ARG A 162 20.69 17.68 -5.49
CA ARG A 162 21.19 18.49 -6.60
C ARG A 162 21.14 17.75 -7.93
N PRO A 163 21.09 18.46 -9.07
CA PRO A 163 21.32 17.86 -10.38
C PRO A 163 22.66 17.09 -10.44
N LEU A 164 22.78 16.19 -11.40
CA LEU A 164 24.04 15.48 -11.63
C LEU A 164 25.14 16.46 -12.02
N PRO A 165 26.37 16.30 -11.50
CA PRO A 165 27.46 17.14 -11.87
C PRO A 165 27.77 16.98 -13.37
N VAL A 166 27.97 18.12 -14.04
CA VAL A 166 28.34 18.20 -15.45
C VAL A 166 29.74 18.85 -15.53
N PRO A 167 30.67 18.29 -16.29
CA PRO A 167 31.99 18.93 -16.49
C PRO A 167 31.83 20.21 -17.29
N ASP A 168 32.74 21.16 -17.08
CA ASP A 168 32.81 22.37 -17.89
C ASP A 168 33.05 21.99 -19.36
N PRO A 169 32.15 22.35 -20.28
CA PRO A 169 32.29 21.98 -21.70
C PRO A 169 33.51 22.55 -22.38
N ASP A 170 34.01 23.66 -21.89
CA ASP A 170 35.17 24.38 -22.45
C ASP A 170 36.48 24.10 -21.65
N GLY A 171 36.41 23.26 -20.60
CA GLY A 171 37.51 22.83 -19.75
C GLY A 171 38.21 21.57 -20.22
N ASP A 172 39.05 21.00 -19.34
CA ASP A 172 39.70 19.69 -19.60
C ASP A 172 38.67 18.56 -19.44
N LEU A 173 38.32 17.94 -20.55
CA LEU A 173 37.39 16.83 -20.62
C LEU A 173 38.07 15.45 -20.57
N SER A 174 39.34 15.34 -20.26
CA SER A 174 40.09 14.08 -20.25
C SER A 174 39.49 13.05 -19.28
N ALA A 175 38.97 13.51 -18.13
CA ALA A 175 38.27 12.68 -17.12
C ALA A 175 36.75 12.73 -17.22
N ALA A 176 36.18 13.37 -18.23
CA ALA A 176 34.72 13.59 -18.34
C ALA A 176 33.89 12.30 -18.55
N ASP A 177 34.51 11.21 -19.00
CA ASP A 177 33.83 9.91 -19.17
C ASP A 177 33.31 9.36 -17.84
N ALA A 178 33.90 9.74 -16.71
CA ALA A 178 33.44 9.39 -15.37
C ALA A 178 32.34 10.34 -14.82
N SER A 179 32.01 11.41 -15.57
CA SER A 179 30.97 12.36 -15.14
C SER A 179 29.59 11.69 -15.12
N PRO A 180 28.86 11.78 -14.00
CA PRO A 180 27.52 11.14 -13.85
C PRO A 180 26.52 11.57 -14.92
N ALA A 181 26.48 12.83 -15.30
CA ALA A 181 25.57 13.33 -16.32
C ALA A 181 25.87 12.75 -17.71
N LEU A 182 27.17 12.69 -18.08
CA LEU A 182 27.62 12.13 -19.36
C LEU A 182 27.41 10.60 -19.38
N THR A 183 27.70 9.93 -18.27
CA THR A 183 27.44 8.48 -18.10
C THR A 183 25.96 8.16 -18.27
N LEU A 184 25.06 8.94 -17.65
CA LEU A 184 23.62 8.77 -17.81
C LEU A 184 23.20 8.97 -19.27
N PHE A 185 23.65 10.04 -19.90
CA PHE A 185 23.36 10.30 -21.31
C PHE A 185 23.83 9.15 -22.21
N ALA A 186 25.07 8.71 -22.03
CA ALA A 186 25.65 7.64 -22.83
C ALA A 186 24.91 6.31 -22.67
N ASP A 187 24.53 5.97 -21.45
CA ASP A 187 23.76 4.76 -21.15
C ASP A 187 22.37 4.80 -21.81
N ARG A 188 21.67 5.92 -21.73
CA ARG A 188 20.36 6.10 -22.36
C ARG A 188 20.43 6.21 -23.87
N ALA A 189 21.45 6.88 -24.41
CA ALA A 189 21.67 6.96 -25.85
C ALA A 189 21.99 5.57 -26.44
N ALA A 190 22.86 4.79 -25.78
CA ALA A 190 23.18 3.41 -26.21
C ALA A 190 21.97 2.45 -26.18
N ALA A 191 20.97 2.71 -25.32
CA ALA A 191 19.76 1.92 -25.28
C ALA A 191 18.87 2.12 -26.54
N VAL A 192 18.96 3.27 -27.21
CA VAL A 192 18.16 3.60 -28.40
C VAL A 192 18.98 3.62 -29.69
N ASP A 193 20.27 3.85 -29.58
CA ASP A 193 21.30 3.72 -30.66
C ASP A 193 22.44 2.83 -30.16
N PRO A 194 22.40 1.51 -30.40
CA PRO A 194 23.41 0.56 -29.92
C PRO A 194 24.84 0.89 -30.40
N GLY A 195 25.00 1.69 -31.47
CA GLY A 195 26.27 2.17 -31.99
C GLY A 195 26.85 3.34 -31.22
N PHE A 196 26.05 4.05 -30.43
CA PHE A 196 26.50 5.23 -29.70
C PHE A 196 27.53 4.87 -28.62
N ARG A 197 28.65 5.59 -28.62
CA ARG A 197 29.68 5.55 -27.57
C ARG A 197 30.16 6.96 -27.31
N LEU A 198 30.44 7.25 -26.05
CA LEU A 198 31.12 8.48 -25.70
C LEU A 198 32.58 8.39 -26.17
N THR A 199 33.01 9.35 -26.99
CA THR A 199 34.32 9.36 -27.61
C THR A 199 34.95 10.77 -27.46
N PRO A 200 36.27 10.93 -27.60
CA PRO A 200 36.90 12.26 -27.60
C PRO A 200 36.28 13.24 -28.60
N ALA A 201 35.77 12.73 -29.73
CA ALA A 201 35.17 13.56 -30.78
C ALA A 201 33.79 14.15 -30.43
N ASN A 202 32.94 13.40 -29.71
CA ASN A 202 31.58 13.84 -29.36
C ASN A 202 31.44 14.32 -27.91
N ARG A 203 32.46 14.10 -27.06
CA ARG A 203 32.45 14.37 -25.63
C ARG A 203 32.08 15.82 -25.29
N ALA A 204 32.71 16.79 -25.99
CA ALA A 204 32.45 18.21 -25.80
C ALA A 204 31.00 18.58 -26.17
N ALA A 205 30.44 17.98 -27.22
CA ALA A 205 29.05 18.20 -27.61
C ALA A 205 28.07 17.61 -26.56
N VAL A 206 28.36 16.40 -26.07
CA VAL A 206 27.56 15.78 -25.00
C VAL A 206 27.66 16.58 -23.70
N ALA A 207 28.84 17.07 -23.32
CA ALA A 207 29.03 17.91 -22.14
C ALA A 207 28.21 19.21 -22.27
N ARG A 208 28.28 19.91 -23.41
CA ARG A 208 27.46 21.09 -23.68
C ARG A 208 25.96 20.78 -23.61
N LEU A 209 25.51 19.64 -24.16
CA LEU A 209 24.12 19.21 -24.08
C LEU A 209 23.68 18.99 -22.62
N CYS A 210 24.44 18.22 -21.83
CA CYS A 210 24.15 17.99 -20.41
C CYS A 210 24.18 19.29 -19.59
N HIS A 211 25.08 20.21 -19.91
CA HIS A 211 25.16 21.53 -19.27
C HIS A 211 23.93 22.37 -19.60
N ARG A 212 23.43 22.38 -20.84
CA ARG A 212 22.19 23.04 -21.25
C ARG A 212 20.97 22.45 -20.59
N LEU A 213 21.03 21.17 -20.19
CA LEU A 213 19.98 20.46 -19.46
C LEU A 213 20.16 20.55 -17.93
N ASP A 214 21.04 21.45 -17.44
CA ASP A 214 21.38 21.68 -16.02
C ASP A 214 21.70 20.41 -15.24
N GLY A 215 22.19 19.34 -15.91
CA GLY A 215 22.41 18.05 -15.27
C GLY A 215 21.17 17.36 -14.71
N LEU A 216 19.96 17.78 -15.10
CA LEU A 216 18.71 17.19 -14.64
C LEU A 216 18.50 15.80 -15.26
N PRO A 217 18.45 14.71 -14.46
CA PRO A 217 18.35 13.34 -14.99
C PRO A 217 17.20 13.16 -15.98
N LEU A 218 15.99 13.61 -15.63
CA LEU A 218 14.82 13.48 -16.52
C LEU A 218 15.01 14.23 -17.85
N ALA A 219 15.60 15.42 -17.82
CA ALA A 219 15.84 16.18 -19.03
C ALA A 219 16.91 15.50 -19.92
N ILE A 220 17.96 14.92 -19.30
CA ILE A 220 19.00 14.14 -19.98
C ILE A 220 18.39 12.89 -20.62
N GLU A 221 17.56 12.13 -19.90
CA GLU A 221 16.86 10.93 -20.40
C GLU A 221 15.96 11.28 -21.60
N LEU A 222 15.17 12.35 -21.50
CA LEU A 222 14.32 12.81 -22.60
C LEU A 222 15.15 13.25 -23.84
N ALA A 223 16.30 13.84 -23.65
CA ALA A 223 17.19 14.22 -24.75
C ALA A 223 17.87 12.98 -25.37
N ALA A 224 18.38 12.07 -24.58
CA ALA A 224 19.10 10.88 -25.05
C ALA A 224 18.22 9.97 -25.94
N VAL A 225 16.94 9.80 -25.62
CA VAL A 225 16.00 9.02 -26.46
C VAL A 225 15.89 9.59 -27.89
N ARG A 226 16.15 10.89 -28.09
CA ARG A 226 16.11 11.53 -29.40
C ARG A 226 17.30 11.16 -30.32
N MET A 227 18.32 10.51 -29.78
CA MET A 227 19.45 9.98 -30.57
C MET A 227 19.02 8.96 -31.65
N ARG A 228 17.80 8.41 -31.54
CA ARG A 228 17.22 7.60 -32.64
C ARG A 228 17.05 8.37 -33.95
N VAL A 229 16.93 9.69 -33.91
CA VAL A 229 16.57 10.53 -35.07
C VAL A 229 17.54 11.67 -35.29
N LEU A 230 18.21 12.19 -34.25
CA LEU A 230 19.01 13.39 -34.27
C LEU A 230 20.42 13.14 -33.72
N SER A 231 21.45 13.78 -34.32
CA SER A 231 22.79 13.79 -33.71
C SER A 231 22.83 14.72 -32.49
N VAL A 232 23.88 14.59 -31.66
CA VAL A 232 24.09 15.45 -30.49
C VAL A 232 24.16 16.93 -30.88
N GLU A 233 24.78 17.27 -32.00
CA GLU A 233 24.89 18.63 -32.51
C GLU A 233 23.53 19.18 -32.95
N GLN A 234 22.70 18.34 -33.61
CA GLN A 234 21.35 18.73 -33.98
C GLN A 234 20.45 18.93 -32.75
N LEU A 235 20.66 18.13 -31.70
CA LEU A 235 19.95 18.31 -30.41
C LEU A 235 20.33 19.66 -29.78
N LEU A 236 21.64 20.00 -29.74
CA LEU A 236 22.11 21.28 -29.20
C LEU A 236 21.52 22.48 -29.98
N ALA A 237 21.61 22.46 -31.29
CA ALA A 237 21.11 23.57 -32.11
C ALA A 237 19.61 23.83 -31.84
N ARG A 238 18.78 22.80 -31.74
CA ARG A 238 17.36 22.93 -31.49
C ARG A 238 17.03 23.38 -30.05
N LEU A 239 17.85 23.01 -29.07
CA LEU A 239 17.70 23.51 -27.70
C LEU A 239 18.07 24.98 -27.61
N ASP A 240 19.15 25.42 -28.28
CA ASP A 240 19.61 26.81 -28.28
C ASP A 240 18.56 27.75 -28.90
N ASP A 241 17.93 27.36 -30.00
CA ASP A 241 16.83 28.13 -30.62
C ASP A 241 15.65 28.33 -29.65
N ARG A 242 15.31 27.35 -28.87
CA ARG A 242 14.23 27.43 -27.86
C ARG A 242 14.57 28.29 -26.66
N TYR A 243 15.80 28.19 -26.16
CA TYR A 243 16.25 29.06 -25.05
C TYR A 243 16.19 30.53 -25.46
N ARG A 244 16.51 30.87 -26.70
CA ARG A 244 16.34 32.24 -27.22
C ARG A 244 14.91 32.71 -27.21
N LEU A 245 13.95 31.86 -27.59
CA LEU A 245 12.51 32.19 -27.59
C LEU A 245 11.94 32.35 -26.17
N LEU A 246 12.39 31.54 -25.19
CA LEU A 246 11.94 31.60 -23.80
C LEU A 246 12.55 32.74 -23.00
N SER A 247 13.79 33.15 -23.33
CA SER A 247 14.49 34.25 -22.66
C SER A 247 13.91 35.64 -23.00
N ALA A 248 13.11 35.76 -24.05
CA ALA A 248 12.43 36.99 -24.43
C ALA A 248 11.20 37.33 -23.58
N GLY A 249 10.80 36.51 -22.59
CA GLY A 249 9.48 36.57 -21.99
C GLY A 249 9.31 36.53 -20.48
N SER A 250 10.26 36.80 -19.63
CA SER A 250 10.10 37.26 -18.21
C SER A 250 11.23 36.79 -17.27
N PRO A 251 11.79 37.67 -16.40
CA PRO A 251 12.94 37.34 -15.56
C PRO A 251 12.61 36.67 -14.22
N ALA A 252 11.37 36.27 -13.95
CA ALA A 252 10.91 35.90 -12.62
C ALA A 252 10.91 34.39 -12.30
N VAL A 253 11.30 33.50 -13.22
CA VAL A 253 11.29 32.04 -13.01
C VAL A 253 12.72 31.52 -12.85
N LEU A 254 12.96 30.69 -11.83
CA LEU A 254 14.27 30.09 -11.58
C LEU A 254 14.75 29.30 -12.81
N PRO A 255 16.04 29.44 -13.23
CA PRO A 255 16.57 28.86 -14.47
C PRO A 255 16.31 27.36 -14.65
N ARG A 256 16.40 26.58 -13.56
CA ARG A 256 16.19 25.10 -13.57
C ARG A 256 14.77 24.67 -13.90
N HIS A 257 13.75 25.47 -13.53
CA HIS A 257 12.35 25.19 -13.90
C HIS A 257 12.12 25.45 -15.38
N GLN A 258 12.81 26.44 -15.94
CA GLN A 258 12.76 26.74 -17.38
C GLN A 258 13.38 25.62 -18.21
N THR A 259 14.48 25.04 -17.75
CA THR A 259 15.19 23.93 -18.42
C THR A 259 14.35 22.67 -18.53
N LEU A 260 13.74 22.23 -17.43
CA LEU A 260 12.88 21.07 -17.45
C LEU A 260 11.61 21.31 -18.29
N ARG A 261 11.01 22.49 -18.17
CA ARG A 261 9.86 22.89 -18.98
C ARG A 261 10.22 22.92 -20.47
N ALA A 262 11.37 23.48 -20.84
CA ALA A 262 11.85 23.50 -22.22
C ALA A 262 12.03 22.07 -22.77
N ALA A 263 12.59 21.15 -22.00
CA ALA A 263 12.79 19.76 -22.40
C ALA A 263 11.44 19.03 -22.59
N VAL A 264 10.46 19.28 -21.72
CA VAL A 264 9.12 18.69 -21.80
C VAL A 264 8.31 19.31 -22.98
N ASP A 265 8.32 20.64 -23.12
CA ASP A 265 7.72 21.34 -24.26
C ASP A 265 8.30 20.85 -25.59
N TRP A 266 9.63 20.66 -25.64
CA TRP A 266 10.26 20.10 -26.81
C TRP A 266 9.81 18.66 -27.10
N SER A 267 9.68 17.82 -26.07
CA SER A 267 9.12 16.46 -26.23
C SER A 267 7.69 16.51 -26.77
N HIS A 268 6.88 17.47 -26.30
CA HIS A 268 5.51 17.68 -26.77
C HIS A 268 5.46 18.13 -28.25
N ASP A 269 6.37 19.01 -28.68
CA ASP A 269 6.39 19.50 -30.06
C ASP A 269 6.80 18.43 -31.09
N LEU A 270 7.59 17.45 -30.62
CA LEU A 270 7.98 16.31 -31.46
C LEU A 270 6.88 15.22 -31.57
N CYS A 271 5.81 15.36 -30.81
CA CYS A 271 4.63 14.52 -30.92
C CYS A 271 3.77 14.97 -32.10
N THR A 272 3.13 14.01 -32.77
CA THR A 272 2.06 14.29 -33.72
C THR A 272 0.89 14.95 -33.01
N GLU A 273 -0.01 15.57 -33.73
CA GLU A 273 -1.22 16.20 -33.15
C GLU A 273 -2.04 15.18 -32.36
N ARG A 274 -2.15 13.95 -32.87
CA ARG A 274 -2.86 12.87 -32.23
C ARG A 274 -2.17 12.41 -30.94
N GLU A 275 -0.86 12.24 -30.95
CA GLU A 275 -0.07 11.90 -29.75
C GLU A 275 -0.18 12.99 -28.67
N ARG A 276 -0.16 14.28 -29.06
CA ARG A 276 -0.34 15.41 -28.14
C ARG A 276 -1.71 15.36 -27.46
N LEU A 277 -2.75 15.07 -28.22
CA LEU A 277 -4.11 14.99 -27.68
C LEU A 277 -4.30 13.77 -26.78
N VAL A 278 -3.74 12.60 -27.15
CA VAL A 278 -3.75 11.40 -26.32
C VAL A 278 -2.94 11.63 -25.03
N TRP A 279 -1.76 12.26 -25.10
CA TRP A 279 -0.99 12.64 -23.90
C TRP A 279 -1.80 13.55 -22.98
N ALA A 280 -2.41 14.63 -23.52
CA ALA A 280 -3.20 15.57 -22.75
C ALA A 280 -4.39 14.88 -22.07
N ARG A 281 -5.14 14.03 -22.79
CA ARG A 281 -6.29 13.29 -22.26
C ARG A 281 -5.88 12.22 -21.25
N ALA A 282 -4.80 11.45 -21.50
CA ALA A 282 -4.29 10.47 -20.56
C ALA A 282 -3.80 11.09 -19.23
N ALA A 283 -3.52 12.39 -19.21
CA ALA A 283 -3.08 13.09 -18.01
C ALA A 283 -4.17 13.20 -16.91
N VAL A 284 -5.45 12.94 -17.22
CA VAL A 284 -6.52 12.85 -16.21
C VAL A 284 -6.42 11.56 -15.38
N LEU A 285 -5.71 10.55 -15.90
CA LEU A 285 -5.45 9.29 -15.19
C LEU A 285 -4.43 9.52 -14.10
N ALA A 286 -4.84 9.29 -12.85
CA ALA A 286 -4.04 9.58 -11.66
C ALA A 286 -2.97 8.50 -11.38
N GLY A 287 -3.23 7.27 -11.81
CA GLY A 287 -2.35 6.12 -11.64
C GLY A 287 -1.87 5.52 -12.97
N GLY A 288 -1.35 4.29 -12.90
CA GLY A 288 -1.10 3.49 -14.09
C GLY A 288 -2.42 3.06 -14.75
N PHE A 289 -2.40 2.77 -16.04
CA PHE A 289 -3.57 2.38 -16.83
C PHE A 289 -3.19 1.35 -17.90
N ASP A 290 -4.12 0.52 -18.31
CA ASP A 290 -4.00 -0.41 -19.43
C ASP A 290 -4.45 0.24 -20.75
N LEU A 291 -4.30 -0.49 -21.85
CA LEU A 291 -4.68 0.01 -23.17
C LEU A 291 -6.19 0.28 -23.29
N GLU A 292 -7.02 -0.61 -22.74
CA GLU A 292 -8.48 -0.44 -22.74
C GLU A 292 -8.89 0.87 -22.04
N THR A 293 -8.26 1.19 -20.93
CA THR A 293 -8.48 2.47 -20.21
C THR A 293 -8.02 3.65 -21.05
N ALA A 294 -6.88 3.53 -21.75
CA ALA A 294 -6.42 4.60 -22.65
C ALA A 294 -7.42 4.80 -23.81
N GLU A 295 -7.91 3.74 -24.41
CA GLU A 295 -8.91 3.79 -25.48
C GLU A 295 -10.22 4.45 -25.01
N ALA A 296 -10.75 4.01 -23.86
CA ALA A 296 -11.99 4.55 -23.30
C ALA A 296 -11.89 6.04 -22.92
N VAL A 297 -10.74 6.49 -22.41
CA VAL A 297 -10.57 7.86 -21.93
C VAL A 297 -10.11 8.82 -23.02
N CYS A 298 -9.21 8.37 -23.91
CA CYS A 298 -8.58 9.24 -24.90
C CYS A 298 -9.35 9.31 -26.23
N ALA A 299 -10.15 8.30 -26.56
CA ALA A 299 -10.97 8.37 -27.78
C ALA A 299 -12.24 9.21 -27.56
N ASP A 300 -12.62 9.98 -28.60
CA ASP A 300 -13.88 10.74 -28.67
C ASP A 300 -14.71 10.38 -29.91
N GLY A 301 -14.18 9.49 -30.76
CA GLY A 301 -14.80 9.06 -32.01
C GLY A 301 -14.60 10.01 -33.17
N GLU A 302 -14.19 11.26 -32.92
CA GLU A 302 -14.01 12.31 -33.95
C GLU A 302 -12.52 12.60 -34.19
N ARG A 303 -11.85 13.22 -33.23
CA ARG A 303 -10.42 13.61 -33.32
C ARG A 303 -9.47 12.45 -33.06
N VAL A 304 -9.86 11.52 -32.16
CA VAL A 304 -9.14 10.31 -31.85
C VAL A 304 -10.14 9.14 -31.81
N ARG A 305 -9.99 8.18 -32.72
CA ARG A 305 -10.77 6.93 -32.71
C ARG A 305 -10.07 5.92 -31.81
N ALA A 306 -10.81 4.96 -31.25
CA ALA A 306 -10.23 3.91 -30.39
C ALA A 306 -9.06 3.17 -31.07
N CYS A 307 -9.20 2.83 -32.37
CA CYS A 307 -8.12 2.17 -33.13
C CYS A 307 -6.83 3.01 -33.29
N ASP A 308 -6.92 4.33 -33.14
CA ASP A 308 -5.77 5.24 -33.27
C ASP A 308 -4.98 5.36 -31.94
N VAL A 309 -5.56 4.95 -30.80
CA VAL A 309 -4.97 5.13 -29.47
C VAL A 309 -3.75 4.24 -29.29
N LEU A 310 -3.79 2.99 -29.74
CA LEU A 310 -2.65 2.07 -29.64
C LEU A 310 -1.39 2.65 -30.31
N GLU A 311 -1.53 3.21 -31.52
CA GLU A 311 -0.40 3.80 -32.25
C GLU A 311 0.13 5.06 -31.52
N ALA A 312 -0.77 5.90 -31.02
CA ALA A 312 -0.38 7.07 -30.24
C ALA A 312 0.32 6.70 -28.92
N VAL A 313 -0.19 5.69 -28.19
CA VAL A 313 0.45 5.17 -26.98
C VAL A 313 1.84 4.60 -27.30
N ALA A 314 1.97 3.82 -28.37
CA ALA A 314 3.27 3.31 -28.81
C ALA A 314 4.24 4.46 -29.11
N GLY A 315 3.81 5.48 -29.85
CA GLY A 315 4.62 6.67 -30.15
C GLY A 315 4.99 7.45 -28.89
N LEU A 316 4.14 7.53 -27.88
CA LEU A 316 4.43 8.17 -26.59
C LEU A 316 5.40 7.34 -25.74
N VAL A 317 5.34 6.01 -25.78
CA VAL A 317 6.31 5.11 -25.15
C VAL A 317 7.68 5.26 -25.82
N ASP A 318 7.72 5.27 -27.14
CA ASP A 318 8.92 5.47 -27.93
C ASP A 318 9.61 6.82 -27.64
N LYS A 319 8.82 7.81 -27.24
CA LYS A 319 9.30 9.16 -26.89
C LYS A 319 9.57 9.30 -25.37
N SER A 320 9.50 8.22 -24.59
CA SER A 320 9.64 8.19 -23.12
C SER A 320 8.68 9.15 -22.38
N VAL A 321 7.54 9.46 -22.98
CA VAL A 321 6.45 10.18 -22.32
C VAL A 321 5.66 9.23 -21.44
N LEU A 322 5.42 8.00 -21.92
CA LEU A 322 4.82 6.90 -21.16
C LEU A 322 5.88 5.86 -20.81
N SER A 323 5.86 5.39 -19.58
CA SER A 323 6.62 4.21 -19.15
C SER A 323 5.74 2.96 -19.18
N ARG A 324 6.36 1.79 -19.45
CA ARG A 324 5.69 0.49 -19.36
C ARG A 324 6.01 -0.17 -18.03
N GLU A 325 4.98 -0.70 -17.39
CA GLU A 325 5.08 -1.45 -16.13
C GLU A 325 4.31 -2.77 -16.26
N PRO A 326 4.72 -3.85 -15.56
CA PRO A 326 3.91 -5.05 -15.48
C PRO A 326 2.65 -4.76 -14.65
N GLY A 327 1.52 -5.32 -15.05
CA GLY A 327 0.25 -5.23 -14.34
C GLY A 327 -0.41 -6.59 -14.15
N PRO A 328 -1.52 -6.65 -13.41
CA PRO A 328 -2.22 -7.91 -13.13
C PRO A 328 -2.71 -8.62 -14.41
N ASP A 329 -3.16 -7.86 -15.40
CA ASP A 329 -3.69 -8.38 -16.67
C ASP A 329 -2.74 -8.15 -17.85
N GLY A 330 -1.45 -7.86 -17.60
CA GLY A 330 -0.45 -7.64 -18.66
C GLY A 330 0.30 -6.31 -18.53
N VAL A 331 0.34 -5.52 -19.61
CA VAL A 331 1.09 -4.26 -19.65
C VAL A 331 0.25 -3.10 -19.13
N ARG A 332 0.83 -2.28 -18.27
CA ARG A 332 0.28 -0.98 -17.86
C ARG A 332 1.21 0.14 -18.32
N TYR A 333 0.63 1.29 -18.52
CA TYR A 333 1.34 2.53 -18.91
C TYR A 333 1.23 3.54 -17.76
N ARG A 334 2.24 4.37 -17.62
CA ARG A 334 2.26 5.41 -16.59
C ARG A 334 2.90 6.69 -17.13
N LEU A 335 2.30 7.83 -16.79
CA LEU A 335 2.90 9.15 -16.94
C LEU A 335 3.69 9.49 -15.68
N LEU A 336 4.92 9.97 -15.84
CA LEU A 336 5.64 10.60 -14.73
C LEU A 336 4.90 11.88 -14.32
N ASP A 337 4.90 12.22 -13.03
CA ASP A 337 4.14 13.36 -12.50
C ASP A 337 4.40 14.69 -13.22
N THR A 338 5.67 14.96 -13.56
CA THR A 338 6.03 16.15 -14.32
C THR A 338 5.38 16.17 -15.72
N LEU A 339 5.36 15.03 -16.42
CA LEU A 339 4.75 14.89 -17.75
C LEU A 339 3.22 14.92 -17.68
N ARG A 340 2.66 14.31 -16.61
CA ARG A 340 1.22 14.37 -16.32
C ARG A 340 0.77 15.81 -16.08
N HIS A 341 1.49 16.56 -15.25
CA HIS A 341 1.18 17.95 -14.97
C HIS A 341 1.20 18.80 -16.26
N HIS A 342 2.21 18.62 -17.10
CA HIS A 342 2.30 19.29 -18.41
C HIS A 342 1.11 18.92 -19.32
N GLY A 343 0.74 17.62 -19.39
CA GLY A 343 -0.41 17.16 -20.15
C GLY A 343 -1.73 17.81 -19.69
N LEU A 344 -1.92 17.93 -18.36
CA LEU A 344 -3.08 18.63 -17.79
C LEU A 344 -3.09 20.13 -18.13
N GLU A 345 -1.93 20.81 -18.11
CA GLU A 345 -1.85 22.22 -18.57
C GLU A 345 -2.28 22.36 -20.02
N LYS A 346 -1.84 21.44 -20.89
CA LYS A 346 -2.23 21.46 -22.32
C LYS A 346 -3.72 21.13 -22.50
N LEU A 347 -4.26 20.20 -21.71
CA LEU A 347 -5.68 19.83 -21.75
C LEU A 347 -6.59 21.00 -21.34
N ARG A 348 -6.23 21.72 -20.27
CA ARG A 348 -6.95 22.92 -19.79
C ARG A 348 -6.95 24.05 -20.78
N ALA A 349 -5.92 24.13 -21.64
CA ALA A 349 -5.88 25.11 -22.72
C ALA A 349 -6.90 24.82 -23.86
N LEU A 350 -7.49 23.61 -23.85
CA LEU A 350 -8.53 23.20 -24.82
C LEU A 350 -9.90 23.33 -24.17
N PRO A 351 -10.78 24.24 -24.65
CA PRO A 351 -12.08 24.49 -24.00
C PRO A 351 -12.94 23.23 -23.89
N GLY A 352 -13.40 22.90 -22.68
CA GLY A 352 -14.29 21.77 -22.39
C GLY A 352 -13.65 20.37 -22.43
N GLU A 353 -12.42 20.25 -22.89
CA GLU A 353 -11.76 18.94 -23.06
C GLU A 353 -11.39 18.29 -21.71
N GLU A 354 -11.02 19.08 -20.69
CA GLU A 354 -10.71 18.51 -19.37
C GLU A 354 -11.95 17.84 -18.78
N ASP A 355 -13.09 18.52 -18.75
CA ASP A 355 -14.33 17.95 -18.24
C ASP A 355 -14.80 16.73 -19.05
N ALA A 356 -14.69 16.79 -20.37
CA ALA A 356 -15.06 15.68 -21.24
C ALA A 356 -14.15 14.44 -20.98
N ALA A 357 -12.84 14.62 -20.83
CA ALA A 357 -11.91 13.55 -20.53
C ALA A 357 -12.15 12.96 -19.14
N ARG A 358 -12.43 13.81 -18.13
CA ARG A 358 -12.74 13.37 -16.76
C ARG A 358 -14.06 12.60 -16.69
N ARG A 359 -15.09 13.01 -17.45
CA ARG A 359 -16.35 12.26 -17.55
C ARG A 359 -16.13 10.90 -18.20
N ARG A 360 -15.38 10.80 -19.31
CA ARG A 360 -15.04 9.50 -19.90
C ARG A 360 -14.27 8.62 -18.94
N GLN A 361 -13.32 9.16 -18.19
CA GLN A 361 -12.55 8.45 -17.17
C GLN A 361 -13.47 7.93 -16.04
N ARG A 362 -14.37 8.76 -15.51
CA ARG A 362 -15.36 8.39 -14.50
C ARG A 362 -16.29 7.29 -15.00
N ASP A 363 -16.84 7.45 -16.21
CA ASP A 363 -17.79 6.49 -16.80
C ASP A 363 -17.11 5.14 -17.03
N TRP A 364 -15.87 5.15 -17.51
CA TRP A 364 -15.07 3.94 -17.66
C TRP A 364 -14.80 3.24 -16.31
N MET A 365 -14.45 3.98 -15.27
CA MET A 365 -14.25 3.41 -13.93
C MET A 365 -15.56 2.83 -13.38
N GLN A 366 -16.69 3.47 -13.63
CA GLN A 366 -18.01 2.92 -13.27
C GLN A 366 -18.32 1.62 -14.03
N GLU A 367 -18.04 1.55 -15.31
CA GLU A 367 -18.26 0.35 -16.11
C GLU A 367 -17.39 -0.81 -15.66
N ARG A 368 -16.11 -0.57 -15.42
CA ARG A 368 -15.16 -1.56 -14.85
C ARG A 368 -15.60 -2.03 -13.47
N ALA A 369 -15.97 -1.13 -12.58
CA ALA A 369 -16.46 -1.48 -11.25
C ALA A 369 -17.73 -2.34 -11.34
N ALA A 370 -18.68 -1.98 -12.20
CA ALA A 370 -19.91 -2.73 -12.41
C ALA A 370 -19.66 -4.11 -13.05
N ALA A 371 -18.69 -4.23 -13.95
CA ALA A 371 -18.29 -5.52 -14.51
C ALA A 371 -17.68 -6.43 -13.42
N CYS A 372 -16.79 -5.88 -12.57
CA CYS A 372 -16.24 -6.58 -11.42
C CYS A 372 -17.33 -7.01 -10.44
N GLU A 373 -18.30 -6.14 -10.15
CA GLU A 373 -19.43 -6.45 -9.27
C GLU A 373 -20.28 -7.63 -9.80
N ARG A 374 -20.64 -7.60 -11.09
CA ARG A 374 -21.41 -8.70 -11.71
C ARG A 374 -20.67 -10.03 -11.69
N ALA A 375 -19.33 -9.99 -11.84
CA ALA A 375 -18.49 -11.18 -11.82
C ALA A 375 -18.12 -11.64 -10.40
N TRP A 376 -18.41 -10.86 -9.35
CA TRP A 376 -17.89 -11.09 -8.01
C TRP A 376 -18.35 -12.44 -7.42
N PHE A 377 -19.59 -12.87 -7.64
CA PHE A 377 -20.05 -14.21 -7.24
C PHE A 377 -19.69 -15.26 -8.30
N GLY A 378 -18.40 -15.41 -8.57
CA GLY A 378 -17.89 -16.31 -9.60
C GLY A 378 -16.39 -16.57 -9.45
N PRO A 379 -15.79 -17.25 -10.42
CA PRO A 379 -14.35 -17.49 -10.43
C PRO A 379 -13.58 -16.20 -10.71
N GLY A 380 -12.30 -16.15 -10.33
CA GLY A 380 -11.42 -15.02 -10.65
C GLY A 380 -11.53 -13.84 -9.68
N GLN A 381 -11.97 -14.07 -8.45
CA GLN A 381 -12.04 -13.02 -7.42
C GLN A 381 -10.67 -12.42 -7.09
N ARG A 382 -9.59 -13.21 -7.14
CA ARG A 382 -8.21 -12.73 -6.91
C ARG A 382 -7.77 -11.73 -7.98
N GLU A 383 -8.03 -12.06 -9.23
CA GLU A 383 -7.73 -11.21 -10.39
C GLU A 383 -8.54 -9.91 -10.33
N THR A 384 -9.80 -10.00 -9.93
CA THR A 384 -10.67 -8.85 -9.70
C THR A 384 -10.11 -7.92 -8.62
N VAL A 385 -9.67 -8.46 -7.48
CA VAL A 385 -9.03 -7.67 -6.41
C VAL A 385 -7.74 -7.02 -6.91
N ALA A 386 -6.89 -7.76 -7.60
CA ALA A 386 -5.63 -7.24 -8.14
C ALA A 386 -5.86 -6.10 -9.14
N ARG A 387 -6.88 -6.23 -10.01
CA ARG A 387 -7.27 -5.20 -10.98
C ARG A 387 -7.78 -3.93 -10.30
N LEU A 388 -8.72 -4.04 -9.36
CA LEU A 388 -9.25 -2.88 -8.65
C LEU A 388 -8.19 -2.15 -7.83
N ARG A 389 -7.27 -2.88 -7.21
CA ARG A 389 -6.11 -2.28 -6.52
C ARG A 389 -5.17 -1.55 -7.48
N ALA A 390 -4.93 -2.12 -8.66
CA ALA A 390 -4.11 -1.45 -9.68
C ALA A 390 -4.78 -0.17 -10.21
N ASP A 391 -6.12 -0.10 -10.21
CA ASP A 391 -6.90 1.06 -10.65
C ASP A 391 -7.29 2.02 -9.51
N GLN A 392 -6.86 1.77 -8.27
CA GLN A 392 -7.30 2.50 -7.07
C GLN A 392 -7.16 4.03 -7.20
N ASP A 393 -6.03 4.54 -7.74
CA ASP A 393 -5.85 5.98 -7.92
C ASP A 393 -6.81 6.54 -8.97
N ASN A 394 -7.13 5.77 -10.01
CA ASN A 394 -8.07 6.18 -11.03
C ASN A 394 -9.50 6.15 -10.50
N LEU A 395 -9.85 5.19 -9.63
CA LEU A 395 -11.13 5.13 -8.92
C LEU A 395 -11.28 6.33 -7.97
N ARG A 396 -10.24 6.66 -7.20
CA ARG A 396 -10.20 7.85 -6.34
C ARG A 396 -10.41 9.14 -7.14
N ALA A 397 -9.71 9.28 -8.27
CA ALA A 397 -9.85 10.44 -9.14
C ALA A 397 -11.27 10.56 -9.74
N ALA A 398 -11.89 9.42 -10.09
CA ALA A 398 -13.27 9.39 -10.59
C ALA A 398 -14.28 9.78 -9.51
N LEU A 399 -14.12 9.28 -8.28
CA LEU A 399 -14.96 9.63 -7.14
C LEU A 399 -14.80 11.10 -6.76
N ASP A 400 -13.57 11.59 -6.67
CA ASP A 400 -13.31 12.99 -6.32
C ASP A 400 -13.89 13.96 -7.35
N TYR A 401 -13.66 13.70 -8.65
CA TYR A 401 -14.28 14.50 -9.72
C TYR A 401 -15.81 14.50 -9.60
N SER A 402 -16.42 13.34 -9.43
CA SER A 402 -17.88 13.22 -9.35
C SER A 402 -18.48 13.96 -8.16
N LEU A 403 -17.77 14.03 -7.04
CA LEU A 403 -18.26 14.68 -5.82
C LEU A 403 -17.91 16.17 -5.72
N THR A 404 -17.03 16.66 -6.59
CA THR A 404 -16.62 18.08 -6.63
C THR A 404 -17.16 18.82 -7.84
N ALA A 405 -17.38 18.15 -8.98
CA ALA A 405 -17.89 18.78 -10.20
C ALA A 405 -19.41 19.00 -10.11
N PRO A 406 -19.91 20.19 -10.51
CA PRO A 406 -21.33 20.50 -10.45
C PRO A 406 -22.19 19.52 -11.26
N GLY A 407 -23.25 18.97 -10.64
CA GLY A 407 -24.22 18.08 -11.31
C GLY A 407 -23.79 16.62 -11.40
N GLU A 408 -22.58 16.25 -10.96
CA GLU A 408 -22.04 14.89 -11.11
C GLU A 408 -22.20 14.02 -9.83
N ALA A 409 -22.73 14.55 -8.74
CA ALA A 409 -22.79 13.86 -7.43
C ALA A 409 -23.54 12.51 -7.46
N LEU A 410 -24.58 12.37 -8.28
CA LEU A 410 -25.30 11.10 -8.44
C LEU A 410 -24.40 10.01 -9.06
N ALA A 411 -23.53 10.38 -9.99
CA ALA A 411 -22.57 9.44 -10.57
C ALA A 411 -21.52 8.99 -9.52
N GLY A 412 -21.07 9.91 -8.67
CA GLY A 412 -20.20 9.60 -7.54
C GLY A 412 -20.86 8.65 -6.55
N LEU A 413 -22.14 8.90 -6.21
CA LEU A 413 -22.92 8.03 -5.32
C LEU A 413 -23.09 6.62 -5.91
N ARG A 414 -23.31 6.53 -7.22
CA ARG A 414 -23.39 5.25 -7.95
C ARG A 414 -22.08 4.51 -7.91
N LEU A 415 -20.96 5.16 -8.22
CA LEU A 415 -19.63 4.52 -8.21
C LEU A 415 -19.24 4.02 -6.82
N ALA A 416 -19.42 4.85 -5.79
CA ALA A 416 -19.15 4.45 -4.40
C ALA A 416 -19.98 3.24 -3.97
N GLY A 417 -21.25 3.20 -4.37
CA GLY A 417 -22.16 2.09 -4.10
C GLY A 417 -21.84 0.82 -4.90
N THR A 418 -21.36 0.95 -6.15
CA THR A 418 -20.95 -0.22 -6.97
C THR A 418 -19.78 -0.96 -6.38
N LEU A 419 -18.88 -0.27 -5.68
CA LEU A 419 -17.67 -0.82 -5.07
C LEU A 419 -17.91 -1.46 -3.69
N TRP A 420 -19.15 -1.77 -3.28
CA TRP A 420 -19.49 -2.31 -1.96
C TRP A 420 -18.68 -3.55 -1.59
N PHE A 421 -18.51 -4.49 -2.53
CA PHE A 421 -17.75 -5.72 -2.33
C PHE A 421 -16.25 -5.43 -2.14
N TYR A 422 -15.72 -4.44 -2.83
CA TYR A 422 -14.34 -4.00 -2.69
C TYR A 422 -14.10 -3.39 -1.31
N TRP A 423 -15.00 -2.53 -0.85
CA TRP A 423 -14.90 -1.95 0.48
C TRP A 423 -15.00 -2.99 1.59
N HIS A 424 -15.91 -3.93 1.46
CA HIS A 424 -16.22 -4.92 2.50
C HIS A 424 -15.28 -6.13 2.48
N ALA A 425 -15.08 -6.74 1.31
CA ALA A 425 -14.35 -8.00 1.19
C ALA A 425 -12.84 -7.85 1.02
N CYS A 426 -12.36 -6.71 0.50
CA CYS A 426 -10.96 -6.53 0.12
C CYS A 426 -10.16 -5.63 1.07
N GLY A 427 -10.69 -5.36 2.27
CA GLY A 427 -9.96 -4.68 3.35
C GLY A 427 -9.86 -3.16 3.22
N ALA A 428 -10.82 -2.49 2.52
CA ALA A 428 -10.85 -1.04 2.38
C ALA A 428 -12.09 -0.37 3.03
N PRO A 429 -12.57 -0.80 4.21
CA PRO A 429 -13.85 -0.33 4.76
C PRO A 429 -13.82 1.16 5.16
N ARG A 430 -12.70 1.69 5.62
CA ARG A 430 -12.55 3.11 5.96
C ARG A 430 -12.62 4.00 4.75
N GLU A 431 -11.93 3.64 3.68
CA GLU A 431 -11.99 4.37 2.43
C GLU A 431 -13.41 4.32 1.84
N GLY A 432 -14.05 3.15 1.92
CA GLY A 432 -15.46 3.00 1.53
C GLY A 432 -16.38 3.92 2.32
N ARG A 433 -16.24 3.99 3.66
CA ARG A 433 -17.02 4.91 4.49
C ARG A 433 -16.77 6.38 4.13
N TYR A 434 -15.52 6.76 3.95
CA TYR A 434 -15.15 8.10 3.55
C TYR A 434 -15.86 8.54 2.26
N TRP A 435 -15.77 7.72 1.21
CA TRP A 435 -16.41 8.04 -0.07
C TRP A 435 -17.94 8.01 -0.01
N LEU A 436 -18.51 7.02 0.71
CA LEU A 436 -19.97 6.92 0.88
C LEU A 436 -20.54 8.09 1.68
N ASP A 437 -19.89 8.52 2.75
CA ASP A 437 -20.34 9.66 3.55
C ASP A 437 -20.33 10.95 2.73
N ARG A 438 -19.23 11.25 2.02
CA ARG A 438 -19.16 12.39 1.09
C ARG A 438 -20.23 12.33 -0.01
N ALA A 439 -20.47 11.14 -0.57
CA ALA A 439 -21.44 10.96 -1.64
C ALA A 439 -22.88 11.14 -1.12
N LEU A 440 -23.20 10.64 0.07
CA LEU A 440 -24.50 10.81 0.71
C LEU A 440 -24.78 12.28 1.07
N ASP A 441 -23.76 13.02 1.48
CA ASP A 441 -23.86 14.47 1.77
C ASP A 441 -24.00 15.28 0.48
N ALA A 442 -23.28 14.93 -0.59
CA ALA A 442 -23.33 15.61 -1.88
C ALA A 442 -24.65 15.39 -2.63
N HIS A 443 -25.34 14.27 -2.41
CA HIS A 443 -26.61 13.95 -3.08
C HIS A 443 -27.68 13.47 -2.07
N PRO A 444 -28.45 14.40 -1.45
CA PRO A 444 -29.47 14.06 -0.47
C PRO A 444 -30.79 13.54 -1.07
N GLY A 445 -30.93 13.56 -2.40
CA GLY A 445 -32.15 13.16 -3.11
C GLY A 445 -32.54 11.69 -2.89
N PRO A 446 -33.85 11.35 -2.91
CA PRO A 446 -34.34 10.00 -2.68
C PRO A 446 -34.18 9.15 -3.95
N THR A 447 -33.02 8.54 -4.13
CA THR A 447 -32.69 7.71 -5.28
C THR A 447 -32.34 6.28 -4.84
N ARG A 448 -32.34 5.34 -5.79
CA ARG A 448 -31.86 3.97 -5.60
C ARG A 448 -30.41 3.94 -5.11
N GLU A 449 -29.58 4.77 -5.75
CA GLU A 449 -28.15 4.87 -5.41
C GLU A 449 -27.95 5.35 -3.96
N ARG A 450 -28.84 6.23 -3.47
CA ARG A 450 -28.82 6.65 -2.06
C ARG A 450 -29.21 5.49 -1.12
N ALA A 451 -30.28 4.76 -1.43
CA ALA A 451 -30.67 3.59 -0.64
C ALA A 451 -29.51 2.59 -0.56
N ARG A 452 -28.83 2.35 -1.67
CA ARG A 452 -27.67 1.48 -1.77
C ARG A 452 -26.50 1.99 -0.92
N ALA A 453 -26.10 3.25 -1.06
CA ALA A 453 -25.02 3.82 -0.28
C ALA A 453 -25.27 3.81 1.23
N LEU A 454 -26.53 4.00 1.65
CA LEU A 454 -26.94 3.95 3.05
C LEU A 454 -26.75 2.56 3.68
N TRP A 455 -27.23 1.47 3.02
CA TRP A 455 -27.03 0.14 3.60
C TRP A 455 -25.57 -0.31 3.57
N ILE A 456 -24.79 0.08 2.53
CA ILE A 456 -23.37 -0.21 2.50
C ILE A 456 -22.64 0.52 3.63
N SER A 457 -22.95 1.79 3.85
CA SER A 457 -22.40 2.54 4.97
C SER A 457 -22.76 1.90 6.33
N GLY A 458 -23.95 1.31 6.44
CA GLY A 458 -24.36 0.51 7.60
C GLY A 458 -23.57 -0.79 7.74
N LEU A 459 -23.30 -1.48 6.63
CA LEU A 459 -22.52 -2.71 6.60
C LEU A 459 -21.05 -2.50 7.00
N LEU A 460 -20.49 -1.35 6.65
CA LEU A 460 -19.11 -0.98 6.98
C LEU A 460 -18.96 -0.42 8.41
N ALA A 461 -20.04 -0.37 9.21
CA ALA A 461 -19.96 0.01 10.62
C ALA A 461 -19.18 -1.08 11.40
N GLY A 462 -18.10 -0.66 12.05
CA GLY A 462 -17.11 -1.62 12.56
C GLY A 462 -16.86 -1.60 14.06
N CYS A 463 -17.61 -0.82 14.85
CA CYS A 463 -17.47 -0.78 16.30
C CYS A 463 -18.81 -0.60 16.99
N PRO A 464 -18.94 -0.88 18.31
CA PRO A 464 -20.23 -0.81 19.03
C PRO A 464 -20.93 0.54 18.92
N GLU A 465 -20.20 1.65 18.92
CA GLU A 465 -20.74 3.01 18.76
C GLU A 465 -21.25 3.25 17.33
N ASP A 466 -20.55 2.72 16.34
CA ASP A 466 -20.95 2.74 14.93
C ASP A 466 -22.15 1.84 14.63
N LEU A 467 -22.37 0.77 15.38
CA LEU A 467 -23.52 -0.13 15.18
C LEU A 467 -24.85 0.61 15.29
N THR A 468 -24.98 1.58 16.22
CA THR A 468 -26.20 2.41 16.35
C THR A 468 -26.40 3.30 15.12
N ARG A 469 -25.35 3.91 14.60
CA ARG A 469 -25.38 4.72 13.37
C ARG A 469 -25.67 3.83 12.16
N GLY A 470 -25.01 2.67 12.08
CA GLY A 470 -25.17 1.69 11.02
C GLY A 470 -26.62 1.17 10.96
N ARG A 471 -27.22 0.85 12.10
CA ARG A 471 -28.61 0.44 12.18
C ARG A 471 -29.57 1.50 11.65
N ARG A 472 -29.42 2.76 12.09
CA ARG A 472 -30.24 3.87 11.60
C ARG A 472 -30.13 4.04 10.09
N ARG A 473 -28.90 3.93 9.52
CA ARG A 473 -28.70 4.01 8.07
C ARG A 473 -29.33 2.84 7.31
N ALA A 474 -29.22 1.62 7.85
CA ALA A 474 -29.84 0.46 7.23
C ALA A 474 -31.38 0.55 7.28
N GLU A 475 -31.96 1.04 8.39
CA GLU A 475 -33.41 1.29 8.51
C GLU A 475 -33.87 2.40 7.55
N GLU A 476 -33.10 3.50 7.39
CA GLU A 476 -33.35 4.56 6.38
C GLU A 476 -33.29 3.98 4.95
N ALA A 477 -32.30 3.15 4.67
CA ALA A 477 -32.13 2.48 3.38
C ALA A 477 -33.33 1.59 3.05
N ALA A 478 -33.76 0.73 3.99
CA ALA A 478 -34.92 -0.15 3.82
C ALA A 478 -36.21 0.64 3.57
N ALA A 479 -36.44 1.71 4.34
CA ALA A 479 -37.60 2.58 4.17
C ALA A 479 -37.59 3.30 2.81
N LEU A 480 -36.41 3.79 2.38
CA LEU A 480 -36.27 4.46 1.08
C LEU A 480 -36.46 3.47 -0.07
N ALA A 481 -35.83 2.30 -0.03
CA ALA A 481 -35.96 1.28 -1.06
C ALA A 481 -37.42 0.81 -1.23
N ARG A 482 -38.15 0.59 -0.12
CA ARG A 482 -39.59 0.25 -0.18
C ARG A 482 -40.42 1.36 -0.81
N ARG A 483 -40.14 2.63 -0.51
CA ARG A 483 -40.84 3.77 -1.15
C ARG A 483 -40.59 3.84 -2.65
N LEU A 484 -39.41 3.42 -3.09
CA LEU A 484 -39.01 3.39 -4.50
C LEU A 484 -39.48 2.10 -5.23
N GLY A 485 -40.04 1.13 -4.49
CA GLY A 485 -40.42 -0.17 -5.04
C GLY A 485 -39.21 -1.06 -5.40
N ASP A 486 -38.02 -0.79 -4.83
CA ASP A 486 -36.80 -1.56 -5.08
C ASP A 486 -36.63 -2.67 -4.02
N GLU A 487 -37.16 -3.86 -4.34
CA GLU A 487 -37.13 -5.02 -3.43
C GLU A 487 -35.70 -5.55 -3.19
N ALA A 488 -34.81 -5.40 -4.17
CA ALA A 488 -33.43 -5.86 -4.04
C ALA A 488 -32.65 -4.99 -3.03
N GLU A 489 -32.72 -3.67 -3.14
CA GLU A 489 -32.06 -2.77 -2.20
C GLU A 489 -32.71 -2.85 -0.80
N ALA A 490 -34.02 -3.09 -0.72
CA ALA A 490 -34.69 -3.34 0.56
C ALA A 490 -34.17 -4.64 1.22
N ALA A 491 -34.01 -5.71 0.45
CA ALA A 491 -33.45 -6.98 0.96
C ALA A 491 -31.99 -6.87 1.37
N HIS A 492 -31.18 -6.06 0.69
CA HIS A 492 -29.81 -5.77 1.11
C HIS A 492 -29.78 -5.00 2.45
N ALA A 493 -30.63 -4.01 2.62
CA ALA A 493 -30.73 -3.26 3.88
C ALA A 493 -31.21 -4.16 5.05
N GLU A 494 -32.17 -5.06 4.79
CA GLU A 494 -32.62 -6.05 5.77
C GLU A 494 -31.50 -6.99 6.21
N TYR A 495 -30.65 -7.45 5.29
CA TYR A 495 -29.45 -8.23 5.64
C TYR A 495 -28.58 -7.47 6.65
N VAL A 496 -28.29 -6.19 6.43
CA VAL A 496 -27.48 -5.38 7.33
C VAL A 496 -28.13 -5.23 8.72
N ILE A 497 -29.44 -5.06 8.78
CA ILE A 497 -30.19 -5.02 10.06
C ILE A 497 -30.01 -6.34 10.82
N GLY A 498 -30.09 -7.49 10.13
CA GLY A 498 -29.85 -8.79 10.72
C GLY A 498 -28.44 -8.96 11.27
N VAL A 499 -27.43 -8.56 10.52
CA VAL A 499 -26.01 -8.57 10.94
C VAL A 499 -25.80 -7.74 12.21
N ILE A 500 -26.38 -6.54 12.25
CA ILE A 500 -26.26 -5.67 13.43
C ILE A 500 -26.92 -6.29 14.66
N ARG A 501 -28.09 -6.95 14.52
CA ARG A 501 -28.71 -7.70 15.61
C ARG A 501 -27.79 -8.80 16.14
N LEU A 502 -27.21 -9.60 15.23
CA LEU A 502 -26.30 -10.69 15.56
C LEU A 502 -25.11 -10.21 16.41
N PHE A 503 -24.42 -9.17 15.95
CA PHE A 503 -23.23 -8.64 16.65
C PHE A 503 -23.58 -7.80 17.89
N SER A 504 -24.83 -7.31 18.01
CA SER A 504 -25.33 -6.69 19.24
C SER A 504 -25.77 -7.70 20.30
N GLY A 505 -25.66 -9.00 20.02
CA GLY A 505 -26.03 -10.09 20.97
C GLY A 505 -27.50 -10.51 20.97
N ASP A 506 -28.34 -9.93 20.10
CA ASP A 506 -29.73 -10.38 19.90
C ASP A 506 -29.76 -11.62 18.98
N LEU A 507 -29.27 -12.75 19.51
CA LEU A 507 -29.12 -13.98 18.73
C LEU A 507 -30.46 -14.56 18.24
N HIS A 508 -31.52 -14.53 19.05
CA HIS A 508 -32.85 -15.03 18.66
C HIS A 508 -33.49 -14.11 17.63
N GLY A 509 -33.43 -12.81 17.84
CA GLY A 509 -33.91 -11.85 16.84
C GLY A 509 -33.17 -11.90 15.52
N ALA A 510 -31.84 -12.16 15.53
CA ALA A 510 -31.06 -12.39 14.34
C ALA A 510 -31.44 -13.72 13.64
N LEU A 511 -31.62 -14.80 14.40
CA LEU A 511 -32.05 -16.10 13.89
C LEU A 511 -33.38 -16.00 13.14
N ASP A 512 -34.39 -15.40 13.78
CA ASP A 512 -35.72 -15.20 13.16
C ASP A 512 -35.64 -14.33 11.91
N HIS A 513 -34.83 -13.30 11.98
CA HIS A 513 -34.60 -12.38 10.86
C HIS A 513 -33.98 -13.07 9.63
N PHE A 514 -32.89 -13.82 9.82
CA PHE A 514 -32.25 -14.55 8.71
C PHE A 514 -33.08 -15.75 8.22
N ARG A 515 -33.82 -16.45 9.10
CA ARG A 515 -34.78 -17.49 8.67
C ARG A 515 -35.84 -16.89 7.75
N ALA A 516 -36.42 -15.75 8.11
CA ALA A 516 -37.41 -15.06 7.28
C ALA A 516 -36.79 -14.60 5.95
N GLY A 517 -35.54 -14.11 5.95
CA GLY A 517 -34.81 -13.73 4.76
C GLY A 517 -34.58 -14.90 3.80
N VAL A 518 -34.13 -16.03 4.31
CA VAL A 518 -33.91 -17.27 3.53
C VAL A 518 -35.23 -17.84 3.01
N ALA A 519 -36.29 -17.87 3.83
CA ALA A 519 -37.62 -18.37 3.46
C ALA A 519 -38.31 -17.53 2.37
N ARG A 520 -38.00 -16.25 2.26
CA ARG A 520 -38.52 -15.35 1.20
C ARG A 520 -38.11 -15.78 -0.19
N GLY A 521 -36.98 -16.50 -0.32
CA GLY A 521 -36.45 -16.98 -1.60
C GLY A 521 -35.76 -15.93 -2.42
N PRO A 522 -35.54 -16.19 -3.72
CA PRO A 522 -34.79 -15.30 -4.61
C PRO A 522 -35.52 -13.96 -4.85
N VAL A 523 -34.85 -12.85 -4.67
CA VAL A 523 -35.30 -11.49 -5.02
C VAL A 523 -34.61 -11.06 -6.31
N PRO A 524 -35.34 -10.72 -7.36
CA PRO A 524 -34.74 -10.26 -8.62
C PRO A 524 -33.84 -9.04 -8.40
N GLY A 525 -32.63 -9.08 -8.98
CA GLY A 525 -31.62 -8.01 -8.84
C GLY A 525 -30.80 -8.02 -7.53
N ARG A 526 -31.07 -8.96 -6.63
CA ARG A 526 -30.28 -9.15 -5.40
C ARG A 526 -28.95 -9.84 -5.73
N HIS A 527 -27.86 -9.38 -5.12
CA HIS A 527 -26.55 -10.00 -5.28
C HIS A 527 -26.50 -11.40 -4.69
N LEU A 528 -25.99 -12.38 -5.43
CA LEU A 528 -25.85 -13.76 -4.97
C LEU A 528 -24.93 -13.87 -3.74
N SER A 529 -23.91 -13.02 -3.64
CA SER A 529 -23.07 -12.95 -2.43
C SER A 529 -23.93 -12.65 -1.18
N MET A 530 -24.86 -11.71 -1.27
CA MET A 530 -25.75 -11.38 -0.14
C MET A 530 -26.73 -12.53 0.19
N VAL A 531 -27.17 -13.28 -0.83
CA VAL A 531 -27.97 -14.49 -0.63
C VAL A 531 -27.17 -15.57 0.10
N GLY A 532 -25.88 -15.72 -0.25
CA GLY A 532 -24.98 -16.64 0.44
C GLY A 532 -24.68 -16.19 1.87
N LEU A 533 -24.44 -14.89 2.06
CA LEU A 533 -24.16 -14.31 3.38
C LEU A 533 -25.36 -14.40 4.34
N ASP A 534 -26.62 -14.26 3.88
CA ASP A 534 -27.79 -14.52 4.73
C ASP A 534 -27.73 -15.90 5.38
N ARG A 535 -27.35 -16.92 4.59
CA ARG A 535 -27.21 -18.29 5.08
C ARG A 535 -26.00 -18.49 5.98
N VAL A 536 -24.91 -17.78 5.71
CA VAL A 536 -23.73 -17.75 6.59
C VAL A 536 -24.09 -17.20 7.96
N GLU A 537 -24.80 -16.07 8.00
CA GLU A 537 -25.18 -15.44 9.28
C GLU A 537 -26.29 -16.22 9.99
N LEU A 538 -27.17 -16.88 9.25
CA LEU A 538 -28.13 -17.86 9.82
C LEU A 538 -27.37 -18.99 10.52
N ALA A 539 -26.38 -19.59 9.85
CA ALA A 539 -25.55 -20.63 10.42
C ALA A 539 -24.70 -20.13 11.60
N CYS A 540 -24.29 -18.87 11.59
CA CYS A 540 -23.58 -18.23 12.70
C CYS A 540 -24.48 -18.15 13.95
N ALA A 541 -25.72 -17.66 13.82
CA ALA A 541 -26.71 -17.59 14.92
C ALA A 541 -27.01 -18.98 15.46
N LEU A 542 -27.26 -19.96 14.59
CA LEU A 542 -27.52 -21.36 14.96
C LEU A 542 -26.36 -21.95 15.76
N ASN A 543 -25.12 -21.75 15.32
CA ASN A 543 -23.94 -22.24 16.02
C ASN A 543 -23.80 -21.64 17.44
N PHE A 544 -24.04 -20.34 17.59
CA PHE A 544 -24.00 -19.69 18.91
C PHE A 544 -25.14 -20.15 19.83
N LEU A 545 -26.28 -20.58 19.27
CA LEU A 545 -27.39 -21.16 20.02
C LEU A 545 -27.24 -22.67 20.27
N GLY A 546 -26.21 -23.33 19.72
CA GLY A 546 -25.94 -24.75 19.91
C GLY A 546 -26.62 -25.68 18.87
N GLU A 547 -27.32 -25.11 17.89
CA GLU A 547 -28.09 -25.84 16.86
C GLU A 547 -27.15 -26.25 15.68
N ALA A 548 -26.10 -27.01 16.00
CA ALA A 548 -25.04 -27.32 15.05
C ALA A 548 -25.47 -28.16 13.84
N ASP A 549 -26.48 -29.06 14.00
CA ASP A 549 -26.94 -29.91 12.89
C ASP A 549 -27.70 -29.10 11.84
N GLU A 550 -28.53 -28.14 12.26
CA GLU A 550 -29.20 -27.21 11.34
C GLU A 550 -28.20 -26.29 10.66
N ALA A 551 -27.20 -25.78 11.43
CA ALA A 551 -26.12 -24.98 10.88
C ALA A 551 -25.34 -25.72 9.78
N ILE A 552 -24.99 -27.00 9.98
CA ILE A 552 -24.34 -27.85 8.99
C ILE A 552 -25.18 -27.98 7.72
N ALA A 553 -26.49 -28.24 7.86
CA ALA A 553 -27.41 -28.41 6.72
C ALA A 553 -27.45 -27.13 5.86
N VAL A 554 -27.59 -25.95 6.47
CA VAL A 554 -27.59 -24.65 5.81
C VAL A 554 -26.22 -24.39 5.12
N CYS A 555 -25.14 -24.70 5.79
CA CYS A 555 -23.79 -24.55 5.24
C CYS A 555 -23.53 -25.44 4.03
N GLU A 556 -23.96 -26.72 4.06
CA GLU A 556 -23.76 -27.66 2.96
C GLU A 556 -24.59 -27.29 1.72
N GLU A 557 -25.77 -26.72 1.90
CA GLU A 557 -26.53 -26.14 0.78
C GLU A 557 -25.84 -24.95 0.16
N THR A 558 -25.34 -24.03 1.02
CA THR A 558 -24.65 -22.82 0.57
C THR A 558 -23.31 -23.16 -0.08
N ARG A 559 -22.58 -24.17 0.44
CA ARG A 559 -21.35 -24.69 -0.17
C ARG A 559 -21.57 -25.14 -1.61
N ARG A 560 -22.63 -25.93 -1.85
CA ARG A 560 -22.98 -26.37 -3.21
C ARG A 560 -23.29 -25.21 -4.15
N LEU A 561 -23.95 -24.17 -3.65
CA LEU A 561 -24.20 -22.94 -4.42
C LEU A 561 -22.89 -22.24 -4.81
N CYS A 562 -21.97 -22.05 -3.87
CA CYS A 562 -20.68 -21.40 -4.11
C CYS A 562 -19.82 -22.22 -5.08
N GLU A 563 -19.73 -23.56 -4.88
CA GLU A 563 -18.95 -24.47 -5.72
C GLU A 563 -19.48 -24.49 -7.17
N ALA A 564 -20.81 -24.46 -7.35
CA ALA A 564 -21.43 -24.41 -8.68
C ALA A 564 -21.10 -23.14 -9.47
N HIS A 565 -20.76 -22.04 -8.78
CA HIS A 565 -20.38 -20.77 -9.42
C HIS A 565 -18.87 -20.51 -9.38
N GLY A 566 -18.06 -21.35 -8.73
CA GLY A 566 -16.64 -21.13 -8.54
C GLY A 566 -16.33 -19.95 -7.57
N GLU A 567 -17.25 -19.67 -6.67
CA GLU A 567 -17.19 -18.59 -5.71
C GLU A 567 -16.32 -18.97 -4.50
N GLU A 568 -15.36 -18.12 -4.12
CA GLU A 568 -14.39 -18.44 -3.06
C GLU A 568 -14.58 -17.63 -1.77
N TRP A 569 -15.08 -16.39 -1.86
CA TRP A 569 -15.16 -15.51 -0.69
C TRP A 569 -16.27 -15.92 0.28
N VAL A 570 -17.51 -16.07 -0.19
CA VAL A 570 -18.63 -16.56 0.64
C VAL A 570 -18.35 -18.00 1.09
N LEU A 571 -17.80 -18.85 0.20
CA LEU A 571 -17.40 -20.21 0.53
C LEU A 571 -16.42 -20.24 1.71
N SER A 572 -15.51 -19.28 1.81
CA SER A 572 -14.58 -19.20 2.93
C SER A 572 -15.30 -18.98 4.29
N TYR A 573 -16.38 -18.22 4.29
CA TYR A 573 -17.24 -18.04 5.47
C TYR A 573 -18.09 -19.27 5.77
N VAL A 574 -18.64 -19.93 4.75
CA VAL A 574 -19.35 -21.21 4.89
C VAL A 574 -18.46 -22.26 5.56
N LEU A 575 -17.22 -22.40 5.10
CA LEU A 575 -16.24 -23.33 5.68
C LEU A 575 -15.91 -22.98 7.14
N ARG A 576 -15.81 -21.68 7.46
CA ARG A 576 -15.66 -21.24 8.84
C ARG A 576 -16.87 -21.61 9.70
N MET A 577 -18.09 -21.48 9.18
CA MET A 577 -19.31 -21.88 9.91
C MET A 577 -19.40 -23.39 10.11
N LEU A 578 -18.99 -24.19 9.11
CA LEU A 578 -18.85 -25.64 9.27
C LEU A 578 -17.80 -25.99 10.35
N ALA A 579 -16.67 -25.29 10.36
CA ALA A 579 -15.67 -25.49 11.41
C ALA A 579 -16.23 -25.17 12.80
N LEU A 580 -16.99 -24.09 12.94
CA LEU A 580 -17.63 -23.70 14.20
C LEU A 580 -18.67 -24.74 14.63
N ALA A 581 -19.51 -25.23 13.72
CA ALA A 581 -20.49 -26.27 13.99
C ALA A 581 -19.84 -27.58 14.47
N HIS A 582 -18.74 -28.02 13.82
CA HIS A 582 -17.97 -29.17 14.27
C HIS A 582 -17.29 -28.94 15.63
N THR A 583 -16.92 -27.70 15.95
CA THR A 583 -16.41 -27.33 17.28
C THR A 583 -17.51 -27.49 18.36
N VAL A 584 -18.73 -27.06 18.09
CA VAL A 584 -19.88 -27.25 18.96
C VAL A 584 -20.13 -28.77 19.20
N LYS A 585 -19.98 -29.58 18.14
CA LYS A 585 -20.10 -31.06 18.22
C LYS A 585 -18.87 -31.76 18.80
N ARG A 586 -17.79 -31.03 19.13
CA ARG A 586 -16.51 -31.54 19.60
C ARG A 586 -15.80 -32.47 18.60
N ASP A 587 -16.10 -32.35 17.31
CA ASP A 587 -15.42 -33.05 16.23
C ASP A 587 -14.20 -32.19 15.74
N TRP A 588 -13.14 -32.22 16.55
CA TRP A 588 -11.96 -31.37 16.33
C TRP A 588 -11.26 -31.62 14.99
N PRO A 589 -11.14 -32.88 14.49
CA PRO A 589 -10.48 -33.11 13.20
C PRO A 589 -11.22 -32.50 12.02
N ARG A 590 -12.57 -32.54 12.01
CA ARG A 590 -13.36 -31.90 10.96
C ARG A 590 -13.35 -30.38 11.10
N ALA A 591 -13.46 -29.88 12.33
CA ALA A 591 -13.36 -28.46 12.62
C ALA A 591 -12.06 -27.86 12.09
N GLU A 592 -10.92 -28.49 12.38
CA GLU A 592 -9.60 -28.03 11.95
C GLU A 592 -9.45 -28.04 10.42
N ARG A 593 -9.87 -29.10 9.76
CA ARG A 593 -9.82 -29.21 8.30
C ARG A 593 -10.58 -28.07 7.63
N HIS A 594 -11.81 -27.79 8.05
CA HIS A 594 -12.63 -26.71 7.48
C HIS A 594 -12.07 -25.32 7.82
N ALA A 595 -11.55 -25.11 9.02
CA ALA A 595 -10.95 -23.84 9.41
C ALA A 595 -9.67 -23.55 8.61
N ARG A 596 -8.82 -24.54 8.36
CA ARG A 596 -7.63 -24.39 7.51
C ARG A 596 -7.98 -24.05 6.07
N GLU A 597 -8.99 -24.75 5.52
CA GLU A 597 -9.44 -24.47 4.16
C GLU A 597 -10.06 -23.07 4.04
N ALA A 598 -10.84 -22.64 5.06
CA ALA A 598 -11.35 -21.28 5.15
C ALA A 598 -10.19 -20.25 5.15
N LEU A 599 -9.16 -20.47 5.96
CA LEU A 599 -8.02 -19.56 6.07
C LEU A 599 -7.24 -19.40 4.75
N ARG A 600 -7.04 -20.52 3.99
CA ARG A 600 -6.40 -20.45 2.66
C ARG A 600 -7.14 -19.53 1.70
N ARG A 601 -8.48 -19.67 1.65
CA ARG A 601 -9.33 -18.87 0.76
C ARG A 601 -9.35 -17.40 1.16
N LYS A 602 -9.42 -17.12 2.46
CA LYS A 602 -9.40 -15.75 2.99
C LYS A 602 -8.09 -15.02 2.70
N LEU A 603 -6.96 -15.72 2.81
CA LEU A 603 -5.66 -15.16 2.43
C LEU A 603 -5.63 -14.77 0.94
N ALA A 604 -6.27 -15.56 0.09
CA ALA A 604 -6.27 -15.34 -1.35
C ALA A 604 -6.96 -14.04 -1.79
N VAL A 605 -8.02 -13.64 -1.09
CA VAL A 605 -8.77 -12.40 -1.36
C VAL A 605 -8.40 -11.25 -0.40
N HIS A 606 -7.44 -11.48 0.51
CA HIS A 606 -7.02 -10.54 1.56
C HIS A 606 -8.14 -10.14 2.53
N ASP A 607 -9.02 -11.08 2.89
CA ASP A 607 -10.05 -10.88 3.90
C ASP A 607 -9.43 -10.93 5.30
N ILE A 608 -8.88 -9.82 5.76
CA ILE A 608 -8.18 -9.69 7.04
C ILE A 608 -9.10 -9.99 8.24
N VAL A 609 -10.34 -9.47 8.20
CA VAL A 609 -11.35 -9.74 9.24
C VAL A 609 -11.62 -11.23 9.35
N GLY A 610 -11.92 -11.85 8.22
CA GLY A 610 -12.16 -13.27 8.17
C GLY A 610 -10.95 -14.11 8.60
N MET A 611 -9.73 -13.66 8.31
CA MET A 611 -8.49 -14.31 8.81
C MET A 611 -8.41 -14.22 10.33
N GLY A 612 -8.65 -13.05 10.94
CA GLY A 612 -8.65 -12.88 12.39
C GLY A 612 -9.66 -13.83 13.08
N LEU A 613 -10.89 -13.82 12.59
CA LEU A 613 -11.96 -14.72 13.07
C LEU A 613 -11.60 -16.21 12.93
N THR A 614 -10.89 -16.58 11.87
CA THR A 614 -10.53 -17.98 11.61
C THR A 614 -9.32 -18.42 12.44
N LEU A 615 -8.37 -17.52 12.69
CA LEU A 615 -7.23 -17.76 13.60
C LEU A 615 -7.69 -17.94 15.05
N ASP A 616 -8.64 -17.13 15.54
CA ASP A 616 -9.24 -17.35 16.85
C ASP A 616 -9.91 -18.73 16.96
N LEU A 617 -10.64 -19.16 15.91
CA LEU A 617 -11.26 -20.49 15.86
C LEU A 617 -10.20 -21.61 15.84
N LEU A 618 -9.13 -21.48 15.06
CA LEU A 618 -8.02 -22.44 15.04
C LEU A 618 -7.30 -22.52 16.39
N ALA A 619 -7.15 -21.39 17.08
CA ALA A 619 -6.60 -21.37 18.45
C ALA A 619 -7.53 -22.13 19.42
N GLN A 620 -8.84 -21.93 19.33
CA GLN A 620 -9.84 -22.65 20.13
C GLN A 620 -9.76 -24.16 19.86
N ILE A 621 -9.70 -24.57 18.60
CA ILE A 621 -9.57 -25.97 18.20
C ILE A 621 -8.27 -26.57 18.78
N ALA A 622 -7.16 -25.88 18.66
CA ALA A 622 -5.86 -26.31 19.18
C ALA A 622 -5.86 -26.48 20.71
N ALA A 623 -6.47 -25.53 21.44
CA ALA A 623 -6.59 -25.58 22.90
C ALA A 623 -7.41 -26.79 23.39
N HIS A 624 -8.46 -27.16 22.64
CA HIS A 624 -9.29 -28.32 22.97
C HIS A 624 -8.73 -29.64 22.41
N GLY A 625 -8.00 -29.57 21.31
CA GLY A 625 -7.33 -30.72 20.68
C GLY A 625 -6.04 -31.19 21.37
N GLY A 626 -5.66 -30.60 22.52
CA GLY A 626 -4.50 -31.02 23.31
C GLY A 626 -3.15 -30.46 22.84
N THR A 627 -3.17 -29.34 22.08
CA THR A 627 -1.96 -28.62 21.64
C THR A 627 -1.93 -27.18 22.18
N PRO A 628 -1.78 -26.97 23.50
CA PRO A 628 -1.93 -25.67 24.15
C PRO A 628 -0.86 -24.66 23.72
N GLU A 629 0.38 -25.10 23.42
CA GLU A 629 1.42 -24.20 22.88
C GLU A 629 1.05 -23.66 21.50
N ARG A 630 0.49 -24.52 20.62
CA ARG A 630 -0.01 -24.10 19.30
C ARG A 630 -1.15 -23.09 19.45
N ALA A 631 -2.05 -23.32 20.39
CA ALA A 631 -3.12 -22.38 20.70
C ALA A 631 -2.55 -21.02 21.12
N ALA A 632 -1.53 -20.98 21.98
CA ALA A 632 -0.89 -19.75 22.41
C ALA A 632 -0.23 -18.99 21.24
N VAL A 633 0.46 -19.67 20.32
CA VAL A 633 1.02 -19.04 19.10
C VAL A 633 -0.08 -18.44 18.23
N LEU A 634 -1.17 -19.20 17.99
CA LEU A 634 -2.29 -18.72 17.16
C LEU A 634 -3.02 -17.54 17.82
N LEU A 635 -3.17 -17.54 19.16
CA LEU A 635 -3.75 -16.42 19.91
C LEU A 635 -2.89 -15.15 19.79
N GLY A 636 -1.57 -15.26 19.96
CA GLY A 636 -0.65 -14.13 19.78
C GLY A 636 -0.70 -13.56 18.36
N GLY A 637 -0.73 -14.45 17.36
CA GLY A 637 -0.87 -14.06 15.96
C GLY A 637 -2.24 -13.46 15.63
N ALA A 638 -3.33 -14.04 16.16
CA ALA A 638 -4.68 -13.51 16.00
C ALA A 638 -4.80 -12.11 16.61
N ASP A 639 -4.29 -11.89 17.82
CA ASP A 639 -4.33 -10.57 18.47
C ASP A 639 -3.52 -9.52 17.69
N ARG A 640 -2.45 -9.92 17.01
CA ARG A 640 -1.76 -9.03 16.07
C ARG A 640 -2.64 -8.65 14.88
N VAL A 641 -3.32 -9.62 14.27
CA VAL A 641 -4.26 -9.36 13.15
C VAL A 641 -5.39 -8.47 13.63
N TRP A 642 -5.97 -8.75 14.80
CA TRP A 642 -7.02 -7.96 15.39
C TRP A 642 -6.55 -6.55 15.81
N ALA A 643 -5.29 -6.37 16.16
CA ALA A 643 -4.74 -5.03 16.42
C ALA A 643 -4.77 -4.12 15.18
N ASP A 644 -4.71 -4.71 13.99
CA ASP A 644 -4.84 -4.02 12.72
C ASP A 644 -6.32 -3.84 12.26
N VAL A 645 -7.30 -4.45 12.95
CA VAL A 645 -8.75 -4.36 12.68
C VAL A 645 -9.48 -3.63 13.79
N ASP A 646 -9.68 -4.31 14.91
CA ASP A 646 -10.26 -3.82 16.15
C ASP A 646 -9.87 -4.74 17.30
N ARG A 647 -9.05 -4.26 18.24
CA ARG A 647 -8.54 -5.04 19.37
C ARG A 647 -9.63 -5.69 20.21
N ASP A 648 -10.75 -5.01 20.34
CA ASP A 648 -11.88 -5.46 21.16
C ASP A 648 -12.86 -6.38 20.41
N ARG A 649 -12.54 -6.79 19.18
CA ARG A 649 -13.41 -7.65 18.37
C ARG A 649 -14.84 -7.10 18.30
N TRP A 650 -14.96 -5.79 18.04
CA TRP A 650 -16.20 -5.01 17.97
C TRP A 650 -17.02 -5.02 19.26
N GLY A 651 -16.45 -5.38 20.39
CA GLY A 651 -17.20 -5.53 21.63
C GLY A 651 -18.18 -6.72 21.63
N ALA A 652 -18.09 -7.60 20.63
CA ALA A 652 -19.00 -8.75 20.49
C ALA A 652 -18.75 -9.77 21.61
N ALA A 653 -19.70 -9.86 22.55
CA ALA A 653 -19.56 -10.68 23.76
C ALA A 653 -19.26 -12.16 23.46
N CYS A 654 -19.81 -12.73 22.40
CA CYS A 654 -19.56 -14.11 21.96
C CYS A 654 -18.10 -14.32 21.56
N LEU A 655 -17.48 -13.38 20.80
CA LEU A 655 -16.10 -13.45 20.37
C LEU A 655 -15.14 -13.24 21.54
N GLN A 656 -15.39 -12.24 22.39
CA GLN A 656 -14.58 -11.96 23.58
C GLN A 656 -14.61 -13.12 24.58
N THR A 657 -15.77 -13.73 24.81
CA THR A 657 -15.89 -14.90 25.71
C THR A 657 -15.14 -16.10 25.16
N SER A 658 -15.31 -16.42 23.87
CA SER A 658 -14.57 -17.52 23.22
C SER A 658 -13.05 -17.30 23.31
N ARG A 659 -12.59 -16.06 23.04
CA ARG A 659 -11.17 -15.70 23.13
C ARG A 659 -10.61 -15.90 24.53
N ARG A 660 -11.31 -15.42 25.57
CA ARG A 660 -10.90 -15.53 26.97
C ARG A 660 -10.84 -16.98 27.43
N THR A 661 -11.89 -17.76 27.16
CA THR A 661 -11.93 -19.19 27.53
C THR A 661 -10.82 -19.98 26.83
N THR A 662 -10.52 -19.65 25.57
CA THR A 662 -9.42 -20.27 24.82
C THR A 662 -8.07 -19.95 25.46
N GLU A 663 -7.86 -18.70 25.88
CA GLU A 663 -6.63 -18.27 26.56
C GLU A 663 -6.45 -18.99 27.89
N GLU A 664 -7.49 -19.01 28.73
CA GLU A 664 -7.47 -19.69 30.03
C GLU A 664 -7.05 -21.15 29.85
N ARG A 665 -7.68 -21.86 28.93
CA ARG A 665 -7.39 -23.26 28.64
C ARG A 665 -5.98 -23.49 28.09
N ALA A 666 -5.52 -22.62 27.17
CA ALA A 666 -4.17 -22.73 26.63
C ALA A 666 -3.11 -22.46 27.71
N ARG A 667 -3.40 -21.51 28.63
CA ARG A 667 -2.52 -21.17 29.75
C ARG A 667 -2.46 -22.27 30.80
N GLU A 668 -3.59 -22.90 31.08
CA GLU A 668 -3.65 -24.08 31.96
C GLU A 668 -2.89 -25.28 31.39
N GLY A 669 -3.04 -25.56 30.09
CA GLY A 669 -2.43 -26.71 29.45
C GLY A 669 -0.93 -26.58 29.18
N ALA A 670 -0.43 -25.38 28.84
CA ALA A 670 0.97 -25.12 28.54
C ALA A 670 1.79 -24.74 29.81
N GLY A 671 1.13 -24.23 30.84
CA GLY A 671 1.77 -23.51 31.94
C GLY A 671 2.07 -22.04 31.57
N ALA A 672 2.03 -21.15 32.58
CA ALA A 672 2.09 -19.72 32.38
C ALA A 672 3.32 -19.23 31.60
N GLN A 673 4.50 -19.78 31.89
CA GLN A 673 5.75 -19.35 31.26
C GLN A 673 5.85 -19.77 29.79
N GLU A 674 5.46 -21.02 29.48
CA GLU A 674 5.47 -21.52 28.10
C GLU A 674 4.38 -20.85 27.24
N TYR A 675 3.20 -20.64 27.83
CA TYR A 675 2.15 -19.88 27.18
C TYR A 675 2.65 -18.49 26.74
N GLU A 676 3.28 -17.74 27.66
CA GLU A 676 3.76 -16.39 27.38
C GLU A 676 4.85 -16.38 26.29
N ARG A 677 5.75 -17.37 26.30
CA ARG A 677 6.79 -17.54 25.26
C ARG A 677 6.14 -17.82 23.89
N ALA A 678 5.24 -18.77 23.85
CA ALA A 678 4.55 -19.17 22.63
C ALA A 678 3.67 -18.03 22.07
N TYR A 679 2.95 -17.32 22.95
CA TYR A 679 2.14 -16.16 22.58
C TYR A 679 2.99 -15.05 21.96
N ARG A 680 4.12 -14.66 22.58
CA ARG A 680 5.04 -13.64 22.02
C ARG A 680 5.62 -14.09 20.68
N ARG A 681 5.92 -15.37 20.52
CA ARG A 681 6.36 -15.91 19.23
C ARG A 681 5.31 -15.70 18.16
N GLY A 682 4.05 -16.01 18.44
CA GLY A 682 2.92 -15.78 17.51
C GLY A 682 2.72 -14.32 17.17
N ALA A 683 2.75 -13.43 18.16
CA ALA A 683 2.63 -12.00 17.99
C ALA A 683 3.76 -11.37 17.15
N ALA A 684 4.93 -12.00 17.10
CA ALA A 684 6.08 -11.56 16.31
C ALA A 684 6.08 -12.05 14.85
N LEU A 685 5.25 -13.05 14.50
CA LEU A 685 5.20 -13.59 13.14
C LEU A 685 4.61 -12.56 12.15
N ALA A 686 5.18 -12.47 10.95
CA ALA A 686 4.54 -11.79 9.83
C ALA A 686 3.24 -12.54 9.44
N LEU A 687 2.28 -11.86 8.83
CA LEU A 687 0.98 -12.46 8.48
C LEU A 687 1.12 -13.74 7.63
N THR A 688 1.99 -13.71 6.62
CA THR A 688 2.28 -14.87 5.76
C THR A 688 2.84 -16.06 6.53
N ASP A 689 3.77 -15.79 7.45
CA ASP A 689 4.40 -16.83 8.27
C ASP A 689 3.42 -17.39 9.30
N LEU A 690 2.57 -16.53 9.88
CA LEU A 690 1.49 -16.93 10.79
C LEU A 690 0.49 -17.83 10.07
N VAL A 691 0.06 -17.47 8.86
CA VAL A 691 -0.85 -18.30 8.07
C VAL A 691 -0.18 -19.61 7.68
N GLY A 692 1.08 -19.59 7.23
CA GLY A 692 1.86 -20.82 6.97
C GLY A 692 1.96 -21.74 8.19
N TYR A 693 2.17 -21.17 9.38
CA TYR A 693 2.14 -21.91 10.64
C TYR A 693 0.74 -22.48 10.96
N ALA A 694 -0.31 -21.67 10.79
CA ALA A 694 -1.69 -22.12 11.03
C ALA A 694 -2.10 -23.26 10.10
N LEU A 695 -1.59 -23.26 8.86
CA LEU A 695 -1.82 -24.30 7.85
C LEU A 695 -0.88 -25.52 7.97
N GLU A 696 0.12 -25.47 8.88
CA GLU A 696 1.18 -26.51 9.03
C GLU A 696 2.08 -26.67 7.78
N GLU A 697 2.13 -25.67 6.93
CA GLU A 697 2.99 -25.68 5.74
C GLU A 697 4.44 -25.33 6.08
N HIS A 698 4.66 -24.62 7.22
CA HIS A 698 5.97 -24.24 7.72
C HIS A 698 6.01 -24.38 9.24
N ARG A 699 7.04 -25.06 9.76
CA ARG A 699 7.40 -24.94 11.17
C ARG A 699 8.10 -23.59 11.32
N PRO A 700 7.64 -22.68 12.22
CA PRO A 700 8.35 -21.42 12.40
C PRO A 700 9.78 -21.73 12.80
N PRO A 701 10.79 -20.97 12.36
CA PRO A 701 12.12 -21.07 12.89
C PRO A 701 12.00 -20.91 14.42
N GLU A 702 12.52 -21.86 15.17
CA GLU A 702 12.71 -21.65 16.60
C GLU A 702 13.46 -20.31 16.74
N PRO A 703 13.07 -19.43 17.68
CA PRO A 703 13.86 -18.26 17.98
C PRO A 703 15.28 -18.76 18.14
N ALA A 704 16.23 -18.24 17.37
CA ALA A 704 17.62 -18.59 17.55
C ALA A 704 17.90 -18.41 19.05
N GLU A 705 18.11 -19.50 19.77
CA GLU A 705 18.66 -19.42 21.14
C GLU A 705 19.83 -18.46 20.99
N PRO A 706 19.98 -17.45 21.87
CA PRO A 706 21.14 -16.59 21.80
C PRO A 706 22.33 -17.54 21.71
N GLU A 707 23.01 -17.51 20.53
CA GLU A 707 24.11 -18.39 20.22
C GLU A 707 25.01 -18.40 21.44
N ARG A 708 25.07 -19.53 22.14
CA ARG A 708 26.03 -19.71 23.22
C ARG A 708 27.39 -19.54 22.58
N PRO A 709 28.19 -18.59 23.07
CA PRO A 709 29.49 -18.36 22.49
C PRO A 709 30.23 -19.71 22.42
N PRO A 710 30.93 -19.99 21.31
CA PRO A 710 31.61 -21.27 21.15
C PRO A 710 32.49 -21.53 22.38
N GLN A 711 32.24 -22.65 23.07
CA GLN A 711 33.01 -23.02 24.23
C GLN A 711 34.47 -23.18 23.81
N GLY A 712 35.36 -22.33 24.37
CA GLY A 712 36.81 -22.40 24.11
C GLY A 712 37.43 -21.16 23.46
N VAL A 713 36.67 -20.13 23.09
CA VAL A 713 37.25 -18.88 22.57
C VAL A 713 37.93 -18.10 23.69
N ARG A 714 39.27 -18.06 23.66
CA ARG A 714 40.07 -17.24 24.60
C ARG A 714 40.36 -15.87 23.99
N LEU A 715 39.88 -14.82 24.66
CA LEU A 715 40.32 -13.47 24.37
C LEU A 715 41.76 -13.29 24.78
N THR A 716 42.55 -12.52 24.06
CA THR A 716 43.89 -12.10 24.50
C THR A 716 43.77 -11.21 25.74
N ARG A 717 44.82 -11.11 26.54
CA ARG A 717 44.84 -10.25 27.73
C ARG A 717 44.31 -8.81 27.42
N ARG A 718 44.68 -8.26 26.28
CA ARG A 718 44.29 -6.91 25.88
C ARG A 718 42.83 -6.84 25.44
N GLU A 719 42.33 -7.88 24.79
CA GLU A 719 40.89 -7.98 24.41
C GLU A 719 40.02 -8.17 25.66
N THR A 720 40.52 -8.90 26.69
CA THR A 720 39.83 -9.05 27.97
C THR A 720 39.69 -7.69 28.69
N GLU A 721 40.80 -6.94 28.78
CA GLU A 721 40.80 -5.60 29.39
C GLU A 721 39.82 -4.66 28.66
N VAL A 722 39.76 -4.73 27.33
CA VAL A 722 38.80 -3.92 26.54
C VAL A 722 37.35 -4.41 26.74
N ALA A 723 37.11 -5.72 26.82
CA ALA A 723 35.79 -6.27 27.06
C ALA A 723 35.25 -5.90 28.43
N GLU A 724 36.10 -5.86 29.48
CA GLU A 724 35.74 -5.42 30.85
C GLU A 724 35.31 -3.93 30.83
N LEU A 725 36.08 -3.06 30.16
CA LEU A 725 35.74 -1.64 30.04
C LEU A 725 34.47 -1.40 29.21
N VAL A 726 34.19 -2.28 28.25
CA VAL A 726 32.89 -2.29 27.52
C VAL A 726 31.76 -2.66 28.48
N ALA A 727 31.96 -3.64 29.38
CA ALA A 727 30.98 -4.03 30.40
C ALA A 727 30.74 -2.93 31.43
N GLU A 728 31.74 -2.10 31.71
CA GLU A 728 31.60 -0.89 32.53
C GLU A 728 30.85 0.26 31.81
N GLY A 729 30.48 0.09 30.55
CA GLY A 729 29.71 1.08 29.78
C GLY A 729 30.55 2.17 29.11
N LEU A 730 31.90 2.11 29.11
CA LEU A 730 32.77 3.15 28.57
C LEU A 730 32.70 3.21 27.04
N ALA A 731 32.59 4.41 26.47
CA ALA A 731 32.70 4.63 25.00
C ALA A 731 34.13 4.37 24.49
N ASN A 732 34.32 4.09 23.18
CA ASN A 732 35.63 3.78 22.60
C ASN A 732 36.70 4.85 22.87
N GLN A 733 36.33 6.13 22.95
CA GLN A 733 37.23 7.22 23.33
C GLN A 733 37.70 7.06 24.79
N GLN A 734 36.78 6.80 25.71
CA GLN A 734 37.09 6.60 27.13
C GLN A 734 37.95 5.36 27.37
N ILE A 735 37.71 4.28 26.61
CA ILE A 735 38.53 3.08 26.60
C ILE A 735 39.95 3.40 26.09
N ALA A 736 40.05 4.21 25.03
CA ALA A 736 41.32 4.63 24.49
C ALA A 736 42.14 5.47 25.50
N ASP A 737 41.49 6.41 26.15
CA ASP A 737 42.08 7.28 27.18
C ASP A 737 42.53 6.46 28.39
N ARG A 738 41.71 5.51 28.85
CA ARG A 738 42.01 4.65 30.01
C ARG A 738 43.17 3.67 29.75
N LEU A 739 43.26 3.20 28.51
CA LEU A 739 44.28 2.24 28.11
C LEU A 739 45.51 2.87 27.45
N VAL A 740 45.53 4.20 27.34
CA VAL A 740 46.59 5.02 26.70
C VAL A 740 46.89 4.49 25.28
N ILE A 741 45.85 4.38 24.45
CA ILE A 741 45.95 3.97 23.04
C ILE A 741 45.15 4.89 22.16
N ALA A 742 45.37 4.84 20.86
CA ALA A 742 44.58 5.62 19.92
C ALA A 742 43.11 5.11 19.85
N ARG A 743 42.12 5.99 19.70
CA ARG A 743 40.70 5.62 19.57
C ARG A 743 40.47 4.54 18.52
N ARG A 744 41.12 4.66 17.36
CA ARG A 744 41.03 3.67 16.26
C ARG A 744 41.56 2.28 16.67
N THR A 745 42.51 2.22 17.59
CA THR A 745 43.02 0.97 18.16
C THR A 745 41.98 0.34 19.10
N ALA A 746 41.28 1.14 19.92
CA ALA A 746 40.21 0.67 20.78
C ALA A 746 39.03 0.13 19.96
N GLU A 747 38.64 0.83 18.89
CA GLU A 747 37.63 0.38 17.92
C GLU A 747 38.00 -0.95 17.30
N GLY A 748 39.22 -1.11 16.83
CA GLY A 748 39.71 -2.37 16.26
C GLY A 748 39.81 -3.53 17.27
N HIS A 749 39.97 -3.27 18.57
CA HIS A 749 39.86 -4.30 19.60
C HIS A 749 38.39 -4.71 19.80
N VAL A 750 37.46 -3.78 19.89
CA VAL A 750 36.03 -4.08 20.02
C VAL A 750 35.53 -4.92 18.82
N GLU A 751 35.89 -4.55 17.59
CA GLU A 751 35.53 -5.32 16.39
C GLU A 751 36.11 -6.74 16.40
N ARG A 752 37.36 -6.93 16.85
CA ARG A 752 37.96 -8.26 16.98
C ARG A 752 37.29 -9.08 18.05
N ILE A 753 36.87 -8.48 19.16
CA ILE A 753 36.14 -9.17 20.23
C ILE A 753 34.77 -9.62 19.69
N LEU A 754 34.03 -8.74 18.99
CA LEU A 754 32.78 -9.08 18.35
C LEU A 754 32.94 -10.24 17.37
N SER A 755 33.95 -10.19 16.51
CA SER A 755 34.23 -11.24 15.53
C SER A 755 34.64 -12.57 16.19
N LYS A 756 35.47 -12.54 17.23
CA LYS A 756 35.92 -13.76 17.95
C LYS A 756 34.78 -14.43 18.71
N LEU A 757 33.90 -13.64 19.31
CA LEU A 757 32.78 -14.15 20.11
C LEU A 757 31.51 -14.40 19.26
N GLY A 758 31.54 -14.10 17.96
CA GLY A 758 30.37 -14.21 17.10
C GLY A 758 29.26 -13.18 17.41
N PHE A 759 29.61 -12.10 18.09
CA PHE A 759 28.63 -11.09 18.53
C PHE A 759 28.41 -10.00 17.47
N SER A 760 27.18 -9.50 17.41
CA SER A 760 26.78 -8.47 16.43
C SER A 760 26.78 -7.04 17.01
N ASN A 761 26.85 -6.89 18.35
CA ASN A 761 26.85 -5.58 19.00
C ASN A 761 27.59 -5.58 20.35
N ARG A 762 28.01 -4.38 20.80
CA ARG A 762 28.80 -4.22 22.02
C ARG A 762 28.03 -4.57 23.32
N SER A 763 26.69 -4.51 23.31
CA SER A 763 25.89 -4.91 24.48
C SER A 763 26.00 -6.41 24.76
N GLN A 764 26.23 -7.22 23.72
CA GLN A 764 26.47 -8.65 23.86
C GLN A 764 27.84 -8.92 24.51
N ILE A 765 28.86 -8.09 24.25
CA ILE A 765 30.16 -8.20 24.97
C ILE A 765 29.93 -7.90 26.46
N ALA A 766 29.18 -6.84 26.79
CA ALA A 766 28.89 -6.47 28.17
C ALA A 766 28.13 -7.59 28.91
N ALA A 767 27.09 -8.14 28.29
CA ALA A 767 26.30 -9.26 28.83
C ALA A 767 27.19 -10.53 29.06
N TRP A 768 28.07 -10.85 28.09
CA TRP A 768 28.97 -11.97 28.16
C TRP A 768 29.99 -11.84 29.29
N VAL A 769 30.61 -10.67 29.46
CA VAL A 769 31.53 -10.40 30.57
C VAL A 769 30.83 -10.51 31.91
N THR A 770 29.60 -9.98 32.01
CA THR A 770 28.80 -10.04 33.26
C THR A 770 28.41 -11.49 33.62
N ALA A 771 28.15 -12.33 32.63
CA ALA A 771 27.81 -13.74 32.81
C ALA A 771 29.03 -14.63 33.20
N GLN A 772 30.27 -14.12 33.05
CA GLN A 772 31.50 -14.82 33.46
C GLN A 772 32.03 -14.40 34.85
N ARG A 773 31.47 -13.32 35.40
CA ARG A 773 31.68 -12.91 36.80
C ARG A 773 30.69 -13.60 37.71
#